data_30a85134a07551ab3f786346377ceaef
#
_entry.id   30a85134a07551ab3f786346377ceaef
#
_cell.length_a   1.000
_cell.length_b   1.000
_cell.length_c   1.000
_cell.angle_alpha   90.00
_cell.angle_beta   90.00
_cell.angle_gamma   90.00
#
_symmetry.space_group_name_H-M   'P 1'
#
loop_
_entity.id
_entity.type
_entity.pdbx_description
1 polymer ?
#
loop_
_entity_poly.entity_id
_entity_poly.type
_entity_poly.pdbx_seq_one_letter_code
_entity_poly.pdbx_strand_id
1 'polypeptide(L)'
;MSSIWNLISHGVCWARRGQRRGRGTAVLLSLLGGSAWGQSLLSAESWCDFGQAGPTTALPAPVALSAAHGQTRFFGTGPGYHDADLALVSALEGSSVDWDAATSHYADRVEGVCALAASSRTLRAAQVLSVGPIAFIRPGTGDVQVPRHSRAVIIDLRELPAAPGLEEALARAIGAVSTAPVARLSERVRHHIGMTDEMTPESEYSAYRNFVEPRAREPYAATGRAELPVALLTGPALAPAAARFAVDLRMAQRAWLVGAPVHTAVAESKWMPVKRKGMLVRTARLEDAQGAVPDVIPVDSSLSHFGLGVGSSDSVPSAQALQATSFSGVPTPVDRTTPVVRNAPEKRFALEVLPPSAASSGIARADLLILHGATRLFFPYFGTVGDGIDDRLLEMLALVDAVPVTHVQQTQRLLLRFNEVLQDGHGFVYARGGPTPAGYFAVYLDEIGGEPVVRRSVVPDVHPGDTVTSVDGVPMAEWLSVETAHASAATPGWKHEVAARRLVNMNGPSTFGLRGVDGVTRFVQVQPQPQMLLGPPSFRGAGSLADLGAPELHYMNLANQVLSSVGQFRAALAAAQGASGLVLDLRGYPNFGSYEPRRRLIPTPFLTSVFRTPVWTGPEEFGWQEEQGEIEPMSNPSFSGPIVLLVGPKSVSASEDFSMVLTGARRVKVVGRRSAGTNGVVARLLMPGGMLAWFTGMEMLFPDRSTFHGVGIVPDIESTPTAVDLAAGRDTELLRAIEYLRTGQ
;
A
#
# COMPACT_ATOMS: atom_id res chain seq x y z
N MET A 1 12.84 14.21 11.90
CA MET A 1 13.30 12.83 12.21
C MET A 1 13.67 12.63 13.67
N SER A 2 14.26 13.54 14.39
CA SER A 2 14.46 13.41 15.85
C SER A 2 13.15 13.35 16.65
N SER A 3 12.09 13.98 16.21
CA SER A 3 10.76 13.94 16.85
C SER A 3 10.04 12.59 16.67
N ILE A 4 10.31 11.89 15.60
CA ILE A 4 9.77 10.55 15.36
C ILE A 4 10.43 9.52 16.30
N TRP A 5 11.67 9.76 16.72
CA TRP A 5 12.41 8.88 17.63
C TRP A 5 12.01 9.03 19.10
N ASN A 6 11.58 10.21 19.53
CA ASN A 6 11.19 10.44 20.94
C ASN A 6 9.80 9.89 21.30
N LEU A 7 8.93 9.60 20.33
CA LEU A 7 7.59 9.01 20.59
C LEU A 7 7.62 7.49 20.80
N ILE A 8 8.71 6.82 20.43
CA ILE A 8 8.84 5.37 20.57
C ILE A 8 9.38 4.92 21.95
N SER A 9 9.92 5.85 22.78
CA SER A 9 10.59 5.50 24.03
C SER A 9 9.72 5.53 25.29
N HIS A 10 8.44 5.89 25.23
CA HIS A 10 7.56 5.83 26.41
C HIS A 10 6.66 4.61 26.36
N GLY A 11 7.08 3.63 27.16
CA GLY A 11 6.46 2.33 27.32
C GLY A 11 5.04 2.38 27.83
N VAL A 12 4.23 1.55 27.24
CA VAL A 12 2.92 1.21 27.75
C VAL A 12 3.07 0.08 28.79
N CYS A 13 2.87 0.44 30.03
CA CYS A 13 2.71 -0.50 31.13
C CYS A 13 1.25 -0.98 31.13
N TRP A 14 0.99 -2.25 30.81
CA TRP A 14 -0.32 -2.86 30.96
C TRP A 14 -0.32 -3.87 32.09
N ALA A 15 -1.20 -3.57 33.03
CA ALA A 15 -1.46 -4.37 34.23
C ALA A 15 -2.21 -5.68 33.91
N ARG A 16 -1.73 -6.76 34.48
CA ARG A 16 -2.41 -8.06 34.58
C ARG A 16 -3.71 -7.96 35.37
N ARG A 17 -4.80 -8.52 34.85
CA ARG A 17 -5.92 -9.08 35.67
C ARG A 17 -6.39 -10.34 34.95
N GLY A 18 -6.20 -11.51 35.52
CA GLY A 18 -7.06 -12.13 36.49
C GLY A 18 -7.91 -13.20 35.81
N GLN A 19 -7.39 -14.45 35.73
CA GLN A 19 -8.16 -15.66 35.36
C GLN A 19 -9.28 -15.89 36.37
N ARG A 20 -10.50 -16.23 35.91
CA ARG A 20 -11.44 -17.08 36.66
C ARG A 20 -11.94 -18.22 35.77
N ARG A 21 -11.68 -19.42 36.25
CA ARG A 21 -12.21 -20.69 35.76
C ARG A 21 -13.69 -20.80 36.14
N GLY A 22 -14.54 -21.23 35.21
CA GLY A 22 -15.87 -21.75 35.48
C GLY A 22 -16.08 -23.06 34.76
N ARG A 23 -16.18 -24.14 35.51
CA ARG A 23 -16.64 -25.47 35.06
C ARG A 23 -18.18 -25.44 35.00
N GLY A 24 -18.75 -25.99 33.94
CA GLY A 24 -20.20 -26.24 33.81
C GLY A 24 -20.50 -27.39 32.88
N THR A 25 -20.83 -28.40 33.43
CA THR A 25 -21.51 -29.69 33.23
C THR A 25 -22.26 -29.87 31.92
N ALA A 26 -21.99 -31.03 31.28
CA ALA A 26 -22.75 -31.61 30.19
C ALA A 26 -24.09 -32.20 30.70
N VAL A 27 -25.17 -31.95 29.95
CA VAL A 27 -26.40 -32.72 30.07
C VAL A 27 -26.77 -33.28 28.73
N LEU A 28 -26.78 -34.60 28.66
CA LEU A 28 -27.37 -35.43 27.58
C LEU A 28 -28.91 -35.35 27.69
N LEU A 29 -29.57 -35.12 26.59
CA LEU A 29 -30.96 -35.55 26.42
C LEU A 29 -31.16 -36.09 24.99
N SER A 30 -31.51 -37.36 24.95
CA SER A 30 -31.87 -38.16 23.81
C SER A 30 -33.38 -38.22 23.62
N LEU A 31 -33.78 -38.46 22.33
CA LEU A 31 -35.02 -39.10 21.84
C LEU A 31 -36.25 -38.19 21.59
N LEU A 32 -36.66 -38.06 20.34
CA LEU A 32 -37.74 -38.81 19.75
C LEU A 32 -37.98 -38.39 18.28
N GLY A 33 -38.15 -39.32 17.47
CA GLY A 33 -38.25 -39.49 16.08
C GLY A 33 -39.48 -38.89 15.36
N GLY A 34 -39.33 -38.70 14.08
CA GLY A 34 -40.39 -38.33 13.14
C GLY A 34 -39.84 -38.16 11.72
N SER A 35 -40.02 -39.18 10.91
CA SER A 35 -40.08 -39.24 9.42
C SER A 35 -38.96 -38.54 8.63
N ALA A 36 -38.04 -39.36 8.23
CA ALA A 36 -37.04 -39.10 7.20
C ALA A 36 -37.72 -39.01 5.80
N TRP A 37 -37.56 -37.83 5.17
CA TRP A 37 -37.33 -37.75 3.73
C TRP A 37 -35.94 -37.15 3.53
N GLY A 38 -35.13 -37.92 2.80
CA GLY A 38 -33.67 -37.75 2.70
C GLY A 38 -33.22 -36.32 2.30
N GLN A 39 -32.87 -35.55 3.27
CA GLN A 39 -31.75 -34.63 3.13
C GLN A 39 -30.51 -35.48 3.29
N SER A 40 -29.89 -35.87 2.17
CA SER A 40 -28.50 -36.28 2.24
C SER A 40 -27.76 -35.16 2.95
N LEU A 41 -27.26 -35.45 4.13
CA LEU A 41 -26.24 -34.66 4.80
C LEU A 41 -25.18 -34.36 3.73
N LEU A 42 -25.21 -33.16 3.16
CA LEU A 42 -24.06 -32.62 2.47
C LEU A 42 -22.97 -32.67 3.54
N SER A 43 -22.07 -33.62 3.43
CA SER A 43 -20.80 -33.62 4.13
C SER A 43 -20.27 -32.20 4.03
N ALA A 44 -19.62 -31.67 5.06
CA ALA A 44 -19.11 -30.30 5.13
C ALA A 44 -18.11 -30.06 3.98
N GLU A 45 -18.64 -29.91 2.76
CA GLU A 45 -17.87 -29.58 1.58
C GLU A 45 -17.48 -28.11 1.70
N SER A 46 -16.19 -27.86 1.49
CA SER A 46 -15.68 -26.49 1.46
C SER A 46 -16.37 -25.73 0.32
N TRP A 47 -16.75 -24.48 0.52
CA TRP A 47 -17.26 -23.60 -0.55
C TRP A 47 -16.30 -23.54 -1.77
N CYS A 48 -15.05 -23.92 -1.56
CA CYS A 48 -14.02 -24.07 -2.58
C CYS A 48 -14.42 -25.05 -3.70
N ASP A 49 -15.15 -26.11 -3.36
CA ASP A 49 -15.53 -27.15 -4.31
C ASP A 49 -16.61 -26.69 -5.31
N PHE A 50 -17.27 -25.55 -4.97
CA PHE A 50 -18.29 -24.94 -5.80
C PHE A 50 -17.78 -23.81 -6.69
N GLY A 51 -16.46 -23.51 -6.64
CA GLY A 51 -15.80 -22.50 -7.45
C GLY A 51 -15.11 -23.06 -8.69
N GLN A 52 -15.21 -22.36 -9.82
CA GLN A 52 -14.40 -22.67 -11.00
C GLN A 52 -13.19 -21.76 -11.09
N ALA A 53 -12.07 -22.39 -11.49
CA ALA A 53 -10.84 -21.71 -11.77
C ALA A 53 -10.89 -20.89 -13.07
N GLY A 54 -10.13 -19.80 -13.08
CA GLY A 54 -9.87 -18.99 -14.26
C GLY A 54 -8.56 -19.37 -14.97
N PRO A 55 -8.14 -18.56 -15.93
CA PRO A 55 -6.92 -18.80 -16.71
C PRO A 55 -5.66 -18.61 -15.88
N THR A 56 -4.54 -19.09 -16.44
CA THR A 56 -3.20 -18.81 -15.94
C THR A 56 -2.82 -17.33 -16.18
N THR A 57 -1.74 -16.88 -15.54
CA THR A 57 -1.14 -15.58 -15.78
C THR A 57 0.22 -15.70 -16.45
N ALA A 58 0.62 -14.65 -17.19
CA ALA A 58 1.98 -14.50 -17.70
C ALA A 58 2.94 -13.95 -16.62
N LEU A 59 2.44 -13.44 -15.51
CA LEU A 59 3.27 -12.92 -14.42
C LEU A 59 4.12 -14.04 -13.80
N PRO A 60 5.36 -13.75 -13.37
CA PRO A 60 6.14 -14.66 -12.54
C PRO A 60 5.36 -15.05 -11.28
N ALA A 61 5.49 -16.32 -10.86
CA ALA A 61 4.73 -16.84 -9.73
C ALA A 61 4.86 -16.02 -8.42
N PRO A 62 6.07 -15.53 -8.04
CA PRO A 62 6.21 -14.66 -6.86
C PRO A 62 5.41 -13.36 -6.97
N VAL A 63 5.45 -12.71 -8.13
CA VAL A 63 4.71 -11.46 -8.39
C VAL A 63 3.21 -11.71 -8.33
N ALA A 64 2.75 -12.80 -8.94
CA ALA A 64 1.35 -13.18 -8.93
C ALA A 64 0.84 -13.54 -7.51
N LEU A 65 1.64 -14.28 -6.73
CA LEU A 65 1.31 -14.60 -5.33
C LEU A 65 1.31 -13.35 -4.46
N SER A 66 2.25 -12.43 -4.66
CA SER A 66 2.26 -11.14 -3.96
C SER A 66 1.00 -10.33 -4.26
N ALA A 67 0.57 -10.26 -5.52
CA ALA A 67 -0.68 -9.58 -5.90
C ALA A 67 -1.90 -10.24 -5.23
N ALA A 68 -1.98 -11.56 -5.24
CA ALA A 68 -3.06 -12.31 -4.61
C ALA A 68 -3.07 -12.13 -3.08
N HIS A 69 -1.91 -12.14 -2.44
CA HIS A 69 -1.76 -11.83 -1.02
C HIS A 69 -2.19 -10.38 -0.72
N GLY A 70 -1.78 -9.41 -1.53
CA GLY A 70 -2.21 -8.01 -1.42
C GLY A 70 -3.73 -7.86 -1.48
N GLN A 71 -4.40 -8.55 -2.42
CA GLN A 71 -5.86 -8.58 -2.48
C GLN A 71 -6.47 -9.19 -1.21
N THR A 72 -5.89 -10.29 -0.71
CA THR A 72 -6.35 -10.94 0.53
C THR A 72 -6.18 -10.02 1.73
N ARG A 73 -5.02 -9.39 1.85
CA ARG A 73 -4.63 -8.54 2.98
C ARG A 73 -5.46 -7.27 3.08
N PHE A 74 -5.66 -6.58 1.96
CA PHE A 74 -6.30 -5.27 1.94
C PHE A 74 -7.79 -5.31 1.63
N PHE A 75 -8.28 -6.30 0.90
CA PHE A 75 -9.68 -6.39 0.49
C PHE A 75 -10.40 -7.64 0.97
N GLY A 76 -9.70 -8.60 1.55
CA GLY A 76 -10.30 -9.83 2.04
C GLY A 76 -11.39 -9.60 3.11
N THR A 77 -12.41 -10.45 3.10
CA THR A 77 -13.52 -10.44 4.08
C THR A 77 -13.24 -11.33 5.30
N GLY A 78 -12.12 -12.02 5.34
CA GLY A 78 -11.69 -12.89 6.43
C GLY A 78 -11.22 -12.13 7.67
N PRO A 79 -10.91 -12.83 8.78
CA PRO A 79 -10.29 -12.23 9.95
C PRO A 79 -8.91 -11.69 9.61
N GLY A 80 -8.56 -10.56 10.14
CA GLY A 80 -7.37 -9.73 10.05
C GLY A 80 -6.18 -10.16 9.16
N TYR A 81 -5.48 -9.20 8.62
CA TYR A 81 -4.32 -9.39 7.74
C TYR A 81 -3.15 -10.15 8.40
N HIS A 82 -3.04 -10.13 9.72
CA HIS A 82 -1.97 -10.78 10.46
C HIS A 82 -1.93 -12.30 10.23
N ASP A 83 -3.10 -12.95 10.20
CA ASP A 83 -3.18 -14.40 9.94
C ASP A 83 -2.79 -14.73 8.49
N ALA A 84 -3.15 -13.86 7.54
CA ALA A 84 -2.74 -14.02 6.14
C ALA A 84 -1.21 -13.87 5.98
N ASP A 85 -0.60 -12.89 6.66
CA ASP A 85 0.85 -12.67 6.65
C ASP A 85 1.60 -13.89 7.22
N LEU A 86 1.14 -14.44 8.35
CA LEU A 86 1.75 -15.64 8.96
C LEU A 86 1.54 -16.91 8.12
N ALA A 87 0.38 -17.04 7.47
CA ALA A 87 0.14 -18.13 6.52
C ALA A 87 1.10 -18.05 5.33
N LEU A 88 1.42 -16.84 4.85
CA LEU A 88 2.40 -16.63 3.79
C LEU A 88 3.80 -17.05 4.23
N VAL A 89 4.23 -16.66 5.44
CA VAL A 89 5.52 -17.14 6.00
C VAL A 89 5.59 -18.65 5.98
N SER A 90 4.56 -19.33 6.54
CA SER A 90 4.50 -20.80 6.58
C SER A 90 4.53 -21.46 5.19
N ALA A 91 3.95 -20.78 4.19
CA ALA A 91 3.94 -21.29 2.81
C ALA A 91 5.29 -21.16 2.09
N LEU A 92 6.16 -20.24 2.55
CA LEU A 92 7.42 -19.87 1.89
C LEU A 92 8.66 -20.37 2.63
N GLU A 93 8.48 -21.22 3.65
CA GLU A 93 9.60 -21.85 4.36
C GLU A 93 10.32 -22.89 3.48
N GLY A 94 11.59 -23.17 3.83
CA GLY A 94 12.44 -24.15 3.14
C GLY A 94 13.57 -23.52 2.34
N SER A 95 14.42 -24.38 1.76
CA SER A 95 15.59 -23.96 0.96
C SER A 95 15.22 -23.49 -0.45
N SER A 96 14.11 -23.99 -0.99
CA SER A 96 13.53 -23.56 -2.28
C SER A 96 12.00 -23.58 -2.19
N VAL A 97 11.34 -22.80 -3.02
CA VAL A 97 9.88 -22.65 -3.01
C VAL A 97 9.27 -23.30 -4.24
N ASP A 98 8.42 -24.31 -4.03
CA ASP A 98 7.43 -24.73 -5.03
C ASP A 98 6.22 -23.82 -4.95
N TRP A 99 6.08 -22.90 -5.89
CA TRP A 99 5.05 -21.87 -5.90
C TRP A 99 3.62 -22.43 -6.02
N ASP A 100 3.42 -23.56 -6.69
CA ASP A 100 2.11 -24.21 -6.77
C ASP A 100 1.74 -24.85 -5.42
N ALA A 101 2.70 -25.46 -4.73
CA ALA A 101 2.52 -26.00 -3.39
C ALA A 101 2.32 -24.87 -2.36
N ALA A 102 3.12 -23.81 -2.44
CA ALA A 102 3.01 -22.63 -1.57
C ALA A 102 1.64 -21.95 -1.70
N THR A 103 1.12 -21.82 -2.93
CA THR A 103 -0.22 -21.27 -3.18
C THR A 103 -1.30 -22.10 -2.50
N SER A 104 -1.23 -23.45 -2.58
CA SER A 104 -2.18 -24.32 -1.91
C SER A 104 -2.07 -24.23 -0.39
N HIS A 105 -0.85 -24.28 0.13
CA HIS A 105 -0.57 -24.21 1.56
C HIS A 105 -1.05 -22.88 2.18
N TYR A 106 -0.85 -21.77 1.47
CA TYR A 106 -1.37 -20.48 1.87
C TYR A 106 -2.91 -20.47 1.92
N ALA A 107 -3.55 -20.90 0.83
CA ALA A 107 -5.00 -20.89 0.73
C ALA A 107 -5.68 -21.80 1.77
N ASP A 108 -5.05 -22.92 2.13
CA ASP A 108 -5.57 -23.85 3.14
C ASP A 108 -5.60 -23.23 4.55
N ARG A 109 -4.84 -22.15 4.78
CA ARG A 109 -4.71 -21.49 6.09
C ARG A 109 -5.45 -20.18 6.22
N VAL A 110 -5.82 -19.58 5.09
CA VAL A 110 -6.45 -18.24 5.09
C VAL A 110 -7.95 -18.38 4.86
N GLU A 111 -8.75 -17.86 5.78
CA GLU A 111 -10.20 -17.83 5.63
C GLU A 111 -10.58 -16.93 4.43
N GLY A 112 -11.58 -17.37 3.66
CA GLY A 112 -12.03 -16.65 2.47
C GLY A 112 -11.12 -16.80 1.25
N VAL A 113 -10.17 -17.75 1.28
CA VAL A 113 -9.27 -18.05 0.17
C VAL A 113 -9.33 -19.54 -0.18
N CYS A 114 -9.38 -19.87 -1.48
CA CYS A 114 -9.36 -21.22 -2.01
C CYS A 114 -8.36 -21.36 -3.14
N ALA A 115 -7.50 -22.37 -3.10
CA ALA A 115 -6.60 -22.70 -4.21
C ALA A 115 -7.26 -23.69 -5.18
N LEU A 116 -7.22 -23.39 -6.46
CA LEU A 116 -7.71 -24.25 -7.53
C LEU A 116 -6.65 -24.39 -8.63
N ALA A 117 -6.68 -25.52 -9.36
CA ALA A 117 -5.86 -25.66 -10.55
C ALA A 117 -6.35 -24.70 -11.63
N ALA A 118 -5.46 -23.89 -12.23
CA ALA A 118 -5.82 -22.96 -13.28
C ALA A 118 -6.39 -23.70 -14.51
N SER A 119 -7.36 -23.07 -15.20
CA SER A 119 -8.01 -23.64 -16.37
C SER A 119 -7.53 -22.92 -17.64
N SER A 120 -7.19 -23.68 -18.67
CA SER A 120 -6.89 -23.11 -19.99
C SER A 120 -8.14 -22.76 -20.81
N ARG A 121 -9.33 -22.98 -20.28
CA ARG A 121 -10.59 -22.70 -20.99
C ARG A 121 -10.74 -21.19 -21.20
N THR A 122 -11.09 -20.82 -22.42
CA THR A 122 -11.40 -19.44 -22.81
C THR A 122 -12.90 -19.30 -23.09
N LEU A 123 -13.40 -18.07 -22.99
CA LEU A 123 -14.79 -17.77 -23.33
C LEU A 123 -14.99 -17.96 -24.86
N ARG A 124 -15.94 -18.84 -25.23
CA ARG A 124 -16.30 -19.09 -26.64
C ARG A 124 -17.27 -18.04 -27.14
N ALA A 125 -17.58 -18.07 -28.45
CA ALA A 125 -18.66 -17.26 -29.00
C ALA A 125 -20.01 -17.64 -28.38
N ALA A 126 -20.87 -16.65 -28.19
CA ALA A 126 -22.22 -16.85 -27.71
C ALA A 126 -22.99 -17.81 -28.64
N GLN A 127 -23.75 -18.72 -28.04
CA GLN A 127 -24.58 -19.67 -28.78
C GLN A 127 -26.05 -19.48 -28.40
N VAL A 128 -26.92 -19.39 -29.38
CA VAL A 128 -28.39 -19.34 -29.20
C VAL A 128 -29.01 -20.44 -30.04
N LEU A 129 -29.69 -21.37 -29.38
CA LEU A 129 -30.38 -22.48 -30.01
C LEU A 129 -31.89 -22.37 -29.73
N SER A 130 -32.73 -22.72 -30.71
CA SER A 130 -34.19 -22.82 -30.52
C SER A 130 -34.58 -24.25 -30.25
N VAL A 131 -35.26 -24.48 -29.15
CA VAL A 131 -35.88 -25.76 -28.80
C VAL A 131 -37.38 -25.54 -28.63
N GLY A 132 -38.13 -25.67 -29.72
CA GLY A 132 -39.52 -25.26 -29.74
C GLY A 132 -39.69 -23.75 -29.44
N PRO A 133 -40.55 -23.35 -28.50
CA PRO A 133 -40.76 -21.96 -28.12
C PRO A 133 -39.74 -21.46 -27.08
N ILE A 134 -38.67 -22.21 -26.79
CA ILE A 134 -37.67 -21.88 -25.79
C ILE A 134 -36.36 -21.57 -26.49
N ALA A 135 -35.74 -20.41 -26.16
CA ALA A 135 -34.37 -20.10 -26.52
C ALA A 135 -33.40 -20.65 -25.48
N PHE A 136 -32.40 -21.37 -25.90
CA PHE A 136 -31.31 -21.85 -25.08
C PHE A 136 -30.08 -21.02 -25.40
N ILE A 137 -29.59 -20.27 -24.40
CA ILE A 137 -28.45 -19.34 -24.52
C ILE A 137 -27.27 -19.86 -23.73
N ARG A 138 -26.12 -20.05 -24.38
CA ARG A 138 -24.82 -20.21 -23.72
C ARG A 138 -24.08 -18.88 -23.86
N PRO A 139 -23.89 -18.12 -22.77
CA PRO A 139 -23.19 -16.83 -22.81
C PRO A 139 -21.78 -16.95 -23.37
N GLY A 140 -21.35 -15.95 -24.13
CA GLY A 140 -20.04 -15.93 -24.76
C GLY A 140 -19.71 -14.58 -25.40
N THR A 141 -18.65 -14.53 -26.19
CA THR A 141 -18.27 -13.32 -26.95
C THR A 141 -19.28 -13.06 -28.08
N GLY A 142 -19.50 -11.78 -28.43
CA GLY A 142 -20.43 -11.35 -29.47
C GLY A 142 -21.88 -11.18 -28.97
N ASP A 143 -22.75 -10.86 -29.91
CA ASP A 143 -24.14 -10.50 -29.64
C ASP A 143 -25.04 -11.73 -29.37
N VAL A 144 -26.05 -11.53 -28.54
CA VAL A 144 -27.09 -12.52 -28.28
C VAL A 144 -28.37 -12.09 -28.99
N GLN A 145 -28.76 -12.84 -29.98
CA GLN A 145 -30.03 -12.61 -30.73
C GLN A 145 -31.05 -13.70 -30.40
N VAL A 146 -32.11 -13.32 -29.68
CA VAL A 146 -33.17 -14.24 -29.28
C VAL A 146 -34.18 -14.36 -30.39
N PRO A 147 -34.57 -15.59 -30.83
CA PRO A 147 -35.57 -15.80 -31.85
C PRO A 147 -36.93 -15.20 -31.47
N ARG A 148 -37.59 -14.52 -32.39
CA ARG A 148 -38.87 -13.79 -32.18
C ARG A 148 -40.03 -14.63 -31.66
N HIS A 149 -39.98 -15.94 -31.93
CA HIS A 149 -41.04 -16.87 -31.51
C HIS A 149 -40.80 -17.45 -30.10
N SER A 150 -39.70 -17.07 -29.45
CA SER A 150 -39.36 -17.53 -28.09
C SER A 150 -40.38 -17.01 -27.07
N ARG A 151 -40.84 -17.89 -26.19
CA ARG A 151 -41.77 -17.59 -25.09
C ARG A 151 -41.08 -17.73 -23.70
N ALA A 152 -39.93 -18.36 -23.65
CA ALA A 152 -39.08 -18.48 -22.46
C ALA A 152 -37.60 -18.66 -22.86
N VAL A 153 -36.72 -18.48 -21.92
CA VAL A 153 -35.27 -18.56 -22.13
C VAL A 153 -34.62 -19.39 -21.05
N ILE A 154 -33.67 -20.20 -21.45
CA ILE A 154 -32.75 -20.89 -20.57
C ILE A 154 -31.34 -20.32 -20.82
N ILE A 155 -30.68 -19.82 -19.76
CA ILE A 155 -29.27 -19.38 -19.80
C ILE A 155 -28.43 -20.45 -19.13
N ASP A 156 -27.51 -21.06 -19.88
CA ASP A 156 -26.63 -22.13 -19.39
C ASP A 156 -25.35 -21.56 -18.78
N LEU A 157 -25.24 -21.62 -17.46
CA LEU A 157 -24.07 -21.17 -16.69
C LEU A 157 -23.08 -22.32 -16.42
N ARG A 158 -23.41 -23.57 -16.76
CA ARG A 158 -22.57 -24.72 -16.50
C ARG A 158 -21.25 -24.60 -17.26
N GLU A 159 -20.14 -24.84 -16.57
CA GLU A 159 -18.80 -24.86 -17.15
C GLU A 159 -18.36 -23.59 -17.90
N LEU A 160 -19.01 -22.44 -17.65
CA LEU A 160 -18.47 -21.17 -18.13
C LEU A 160 -17.14 -20.89 -17.43
N PRO A 161 -16.06 -20.62 -18.16
CA PRO A 161 -14.75 -20.38 -17.54
C PRO A 161 -14.74 -19.03 -16.81
N ALA A 162 -13.97 -18.91 -15.74
CA ALA A 162 -13.69 -17.63 -15.09
C ALA A 162 -12.71 -16.79 -15.94
N ALA A 163 -13.16 -16.37 -17.12
CA ALA A 163 -12.36 -15.68 -18.12
C ALA A 163 -12.75 -14.19 -18.24
N PRO A 164 -11.83 -13.32 -18.69
CA PRO A 164 -12.17 -11.94 -19.03
C PRO A 164 -13.36 -11.86 -20.01
N GLY A 165 -14.23 -10.89 -19.80
CA GLY A 165 -15.41 -10.69 -20.65
C GLY A 165 -16.63 -11.57 -20.30
N LEU A 166 -16.53 -12.44 -19.27
CA LEU A 166 -17.66 -13.28 -18.86
C LEU A 166 -18.81 -12.44 -18.28
N GLU A 167 -18.50 -11.43 -17.48
CA GLU A 167 -19.53 -10.56 -16.87
C GLU A 167 -20.34 -9.82 -17.95
N GLU A 168 -19.68 -9.27 -18.96
CA GLU A 168 -20.28 -8.61 -20.09
C GLU A 168 -21.12 -9.59 -20.96
N ALA A 169 -20.64 -10.83 -21.10
CA ALA A 169 -21.39 -11.87 -21.83
C ALA A 169 -22.70 -12.22 -21.11
N LEU A 170 -22.67 -12.32 -19.79
CA LEU A 170 -23.84 -12.57 -18.95
C LEU A 170 -24.81 -11.37 -18.98
N ALA A 171 -24.29 -10.15 -18.90
CA ALA A 171 -25.08 -8.93 -19.02
C ALA A 171 -25.79 -8.84 -20.37
N ARG A 172 -25.13 -9.17 -21.49
CA ARG A 172 -25.77 -9.24 -22.80
C ARG A 172 -26.87 -10.30 -22.87
N ALA A 173 -26.65 -11.48 -22.25
CA ALA A 173 -27.63 -12.57 -22.27
C ALA A 173 -28.92 -12.18 -21.57
N ILE A 174 -28.86 -11.57 -20.37
CA ILE A 174 -30.07 -11.12 -19.65
C ILE A 174 -30.68 -9.87 -20.30
N GLY A 175 -29.85 -8.95 -20.79
CA GLY A 175 -30.30 -7.75 -21.47
C GLY A 175 -31.15 -8.07 -22.71
N ALA A 176 -30.76 -9.07 -23.50
CA ALA A 176 -31.50 -9.48 -24.72
C ALA A 176 -32.91 -10.03 -24.45
N VAL A 177 -33.22 -10.38 -23.20
CA VAL A 177 -34.53 -10.98 -22.79
C VAL A 177 -35.26 -10.14 -21.75
N SER A 178 -34.84 -8.92 -21.53
CA SER A 178 -35.43 -7.97 -20.58
C SER A 178 -35.79 -6.67 -21.28
N THR A 179 -36.96 -6.10 -20.95
CA THR A 179 -37.44 -4.81 -21.46
C THR A 179 -37.18 -3.65 -20.50
N ALA A 180 -36.85 -3.97 -19.26
CA ALA A 180 -36.45 -3.02 -18.23
C ALA A 180 -35.13 -3.45 -17.61
N PRO A 181 -34.28 -2.51 -17.11
CA PRO A 181 -33.07 -2.85 -16.42
C PRO A 181 -33.29 -3.81 -15.25
N VAL A 182 -32.41 -4.82 -15.12
CA VAL A 182 -32.53 -5.82 -14.05
C VAL A 182 -31.60 -5.42 -12.90
N ALA A 183 -32.18 -5.22 -11.72
CA ALA A 183 -31.43 -4.82 -10.51
C ALA A 183 -30.39 -5.86 -10.13
N ARG A 184 -29.27 -5.38 -9.62
CA ARG A 184 -28.21 -6.17 -9.03
C ARG A 184 -28.19 -5.93 -7.52
N LEU A 185 -27.68 -6.91 -6.79
CA LEU A 185 -27.43 -6.77 -5.36
C LEU A 185 -26.33 -5.72 -5.14
N SER A 186 -26.41 -5.00 -4.03
CA SER A 186 -25.30 -4.22 -3.53
C SER A 186 -24.21 -5.16 -3.03
N GLU A 187 -22.98 -4.67 -3.02
CA GLU A 187 -21.87 -5.39 -2.42
C GLU A 187 -21.21 -4.53 -1.33
N ARG A 188 -20.94 -5.15 -0.21
CA ARG A 188 -20.17 -4.52 0.86
C ARG A 188 -18.70 -4.83 0.63
N VAL A 189 -17.92 -3.80 0.35
CA VAL A 189 -16.49 -3.91 0.02
C VAL A 189 -15.65 -3.02 0.92
N ARG A 190 -14.38 -3.37 1.07
CA ARG A 190 -13.43 -2.53 1.81
C ARG A 190 -12.92 -1.41 0.92
N HIS A 191 -13.00 -0.20 1.43
CA HIS A 191 -12.45 1.02 0.85
C HIS A 191 -11.16 1.39 1.58
N HIS A 192 -10.22 1.98 0.86
CA HIS A 192 -9.00 2.56 1.42
C HIS A 192 -8.82 3.99 0.90
N ILE A 193 -8.59 4.92 1.82
CA ILE A 193 -8.07 6.25 1.52
C ILE A 193 -6.65 6.26 2.06
N GLY A 194 -5.68 6.04 1.19
CA GLY A 194 -4.31 5.73 1.57
C GLY A 194 -4.19 4.36 2.26
N MET A 195 -3.01 4.02 2.75
CA MET A 195 -2.74 2.79 3.48
C MET A 195 -2.72 3.06 4.99
N THR A 196 -3.68 2.52 5.72
CA THR A 196 -3.70 2.54 7.19
C THR A 196 -3.21 1.18 7.72
N ASP A 197 -2.27 1.20 8.65
CA ASP A 197 -1.94 0.04 9.47
C ASP A 197 -3.03 -0.12 10.55
N GLU A 198 -3.71 -1.25 10.56
CA GLU A 198 -4.77 -1.54 11.54
C GLU A 198 -4.24 -1.60 12.99
N MET A 199 -2.93 -1.78 13.17
CA MET A 199 -2.30 -1.75 14.48
C MET A 199 -2.11 -0.34 15.07
N THR A 200 -2.35 0.69 14.27
CA THR A 200 -2.38 2.09 14.70
C THR A 200 -3.70 2.73 14.28
N PRO A 201 -4.84 2.34 14.90
CA PRO A 201 -6.15 2.85 14.51
C PRO A 201 -6.26 4.38 14.61
N GLU A 202 -5.42 4.99 15.43
CA GLU A 202 -5.18 6.43 15.51
C GLU A 202 -3.92 6.76 14.71
N SER A 203 -3.95 6.53 13.41
CA SER A 203 -2.89 6.98 12.51
C SER A 203 -2.64 8.46 12.76
N GLU A 204 -1.40 8.86 13.03
CA GLU A 204 -0.99 10.27 13.13
C GLU A 204 -1.36 11.05 11.87
N TYR A 205 -1.67 10.35 10.80
CA TYR A 205 -2.06 10.85 9.51
C TYR A 205 -3.56 10.60 9.30
N SER A 206 -4.37 11.56 9.68
CA SER A 206 -5.84 11.52 9.55
C SER A 206 -6.34 11.33 8.11
N ALA A 207 -5.46 11.49 7.13
CA ALA A 207 -5.76 11.26 5.72
C ALA A 207 -5.95 9.77 5.38
N TYR A 208 -5.32 8.86 6.14
CA TYR A 208 -5.36 7.42 5.87
C TYR A 208 -6.42 6.74 6.71
N ARG A 209 -7.34 6.06 6.04
CA ARG A 209 -8.39 5.28 6.69
C ARG A 209 -8.86 4.13 5.81
N ASN A 210 -9.33 3.07 6.44
CA ASN A 210 -10.07 2.02 5.76
C ASN A 210 -11.43 1.82 6.45
N PHE A 211 -12.42 1.43 5.67
CA PHE A 211 -13.77 1.19 6.15
C PHE A 211 -14.50 0.26 5.18
N VAL A 212 -15.58 -0.37 5.64
CA VAL A 212 -16.39 -1.26 4.81
C VAL A 212 -17.74 -0.60 4.57
N GLU A 213 -18.07 -0.36 3.30
CA GLU A 213 -19.33 0.28 2.91
C GLU A 213 -20.09 -0.53 1.86
N PRO A 214 -21.43 -0.40 1.85
CA PRO A 214 -22.22 -0.92 0.75
C PRO A 214 -21.98 -0.10 -0.52
N ARG A 215 -21.78 -0.79 -1.63
CA ARG A 215 -21.64 -0.21 -2.96
C ARG A 215 -22.76 -0.71 -3.85
N ALA A 216 -23.53 0.22 -4.41
CA ALA A 216 -24.53 -0.11 -5.43
C ALA A 216 -23.80 -0.55 -6.72
N ARG A 217 -24.35 -1.56 -7.39
CA ARG A 217 -23.87 -2.03 -8.69
C ARG A 217 -24.85 -1.59 -9.77
N GLU A 218 -24.31 -1.15 -10.92
CA GLU A 218 -25.13 -0.78 -12.06
C GLU A 218 -26.04 -1.94 -12.50
N PRO A 219 -27.32 -1.70 -12.74
CA PRO A 219 -28.23 -2.75 -13.18
C PRO A 219 -27.83 -3.31 -14.54
N TYR A 220 -28.19 -4.55 -14.80
CA TYR A 220 -28.05 -5.10 -16.15
C TYR A 220 -28.96 -4.34 -17.13
N ALA A 221 -28.35 -3.76 -18.16
CA ALA A 221 -29.09 -2.98 -19.15
C ALA A 221 -30.01 -3.86 -19.96
N ALA A 222 -31.27 -3.40 -20.22
CA ALA A 222 -32.23 -4.07 -21.06
C ALA A 222 -32.03 -3.71 -22.54
N THR A 223 -32.03 -4.70 -23.40
CA THR A 223 -31.94 -4.54 -24.87
C THR A 223 -33.00 -5.38 -25.61
N GLY A 224 -33.75 -6.16 -24.84
CA GLY A 224 -34.76 -7.08 -25.35
C GLY A 224 -36.03 -6.39 -25.86
N ARG A 225 -36.78 -7.08 -26.73
CA ARG A 225 -38.06 -6.62 -27.28
C ARG A 225 -39.26 -7.10 -26.48
N ALA A 226 -39.06 -8.12 -25.64
CA ALA A 226 -40.11 -8.72 -24.81
C ALA A 226 -39.46 -9.16 -23.49
N GLU A 227 -40.24 -9.05 -22.41
CA GLU A 227 -39.89 -9.61 -21.12
C GLU A 227 -40.16 -11.11 -21.14
N LEU A 228 -39.10 -11.92 -21.17
CA LEU A 228 -39.25 -13.37 -21.25
C LEU A 228 -38.93 -14.02 -19.90
N PRO A 229 -39.66 -15.05 -19.47
CA PRO A 229 -39.27 -15.87 -18.32
C PRO A 229 -37.90 -16.50 -18.52
N VAL A 230 -37.07 -16.49 -17.48
CA VAL A 230 -35.65 -16.97 -17.52
C VAL A 230 -35.44 -18.08 -16.52
N ALA A 231 -34.81 -19.17 -16.95
CA ALA A 231 -34.22 -20.17 -16.07
C ALA A 231 -32.69 -20.19 -16.25
N LEU A 232 -31.98 -20.33 -15.18
CA LEU A 232 -30.52 -20.46 -15.17
C LEU A 232 -30.15 -21.91 -14.89
N LEU A 233 -29.38 -22.54 -15.79
CA LEU A 233 -28.81 -23.86 -15.52
C LEU A 233 -27.51 -23.70 -14.77
N THR A 234 -27.44 -24.23 -13.55
CA THR A 234 -26.26 -24.20 -12.67
C THR A 234 -25.64 -25.58 -12.58
N GLY A 235 -24.31 -25.63 -12.65
CA GLY A 235 -23.52 -26.84 -12.41
C GLY A 235 -23.03 -26.91 -10.97
N PRO A 236 -22.33 -28.01 -10.60
CA PRO A 236 -21.79 -28.19 -9.26
C PRO A 236 -20.73 -27.15 -8.91
N ALA A 237 -20.04 -26.57 -9.91
CA ALA A 237 -19.09 -25.49 -9.72
C ALA A 237 -19.36 -24.38 -10.75
N LEU A 238 -19.21 -23.11 -10.32
CA LEU A 238 -19.43 -21.92 -11.14
C LEU A 238 -18.23 -20.98 -11.08
N ALA A 239 -17.98 -20.27 -12.18
CA ALA A 239 -17.08 -19.13 -12.17
C ALA A 239 -17.67 -18.01 -11.29
N PRO A 240 -16.85 -17.20 -10.59
CA PRO A 240 -17.33 -16.13 -9.70
C PRO A 240 -18.38 -15.21 -10.35
N ALA A 241 -18.13 -14.74 -11.57
CA ALA A 241 -19.08 -13.90 -12.30
C ALA A 241 -20.39 -14.62 -12.61
N ALA A 242 -20.36 -15.92 -12.95
CA ALA A 242 -21.56 -16.72 -13.20
C ALA A 242 -22.36 -16.98 -11.91
N ALA A 243 -21.67 -17.25 -10.80
CA ALA A 243 -22.29 -17.40 -9.49
C ALA A 243 -22.95 -16.08 -9.05
N ARG A 244 -22.25 -14.96 -9.20
CA ARG A 244 -22.77 -13.61 -8.90
C ARG A 244 -24.00 -13.26 -9.72
N PHE A 245 -23.96 -13.54 -11.01
CA PHE A 245 -25.09 -13.37 -11.91
C PHE A 245 -26.31 -14.22 -11.49
N ALA A 246 -26.09 -15.47 -11.12
CA ALA A 246 -27.16 -16.36 -10.65
C ALA A 246 -27.77 -15.86 -9.34
N VAL A 247 -26.95 -15.41 -8.39
CA VAL A 247 -27.42 -14.84 -7.11
C VAL A 247 -28.21 -13.55 -7.36
N ASP A 248 -27.69 -12.62 -8.18
CA ASP A 248 -28.38 -11.38 -8.54
C ASP A 248 -29.79 -11.65 -9.07
N LEU A 249 -29.89 -12.50 -10.09
CA LEU A 249 -31.17 -12.74 -10.76
C LEU A 249 -32.18 -13.54 -9.89
N ARG A 250 -31.65 -14.47 -9.08
CA ARG A 250 -32.53 -15.26 -8.20
C ARG A 250 -33.07 -14.43 -7.04
N MET A 251 -32.23 -13.57 -6.45
CA MET A 251 -32.65 -12.67 -5.38
C MET A 251 -33.60 -11.58 -5.88
N ALA A 252 -33.43 -11.10 -7.12
CA ALA A 252 -34.35 -10.19 -7.79
C ALA A 252 -35.64 -10.88 -8.27
N GLN A 253 -35.81 -12.17 -8.01
CA GLN A 253 -36.96 -12.99 -8.53
C GLN A 253 -37.09 -12.95 -10.06
N ARG A 254 -36.00 -12.67 -10.78
CA ARG A 254 -35.94 -12.52 -12.23
C ARG A 254 -35.74 -13.85 -12.96
N ALA A 255 -35.14 -14.84 -12.27
CA ALA A 255 -34.90 -16.16 -12.87
C ALA A 255 -35.02 -17.27 -11.86
N TRP A 256 -35.47 -18.47 -12.36
CA TRP A 256 -35.41 -19.72 -11.62
C TRP A 256 -34.02 -20.32 -11.69
N LEU A 257 -33.55 -20.94 -10.59
CA LEU A 257 -32.34 -21.75 -10.57
C LEU A 257 -32.65 -23.23 -10.77
N VAL A 258 -31.94 -23.84 -11.71
CA VAL A 258 -32.12 -25.27 -12.05
C VAL A 258 -30.76 -25.94 -12.03
N GLY A 259 -30.61 -26.98 -11.23
CA GLY A 259 -29.40 -27.79 -11.20
C GLY A 259 -28.75 -27.89 -9.83
N ALA A 260 -27.63 -27.24 -9.61
CA ALA A 260 -26.95 -27.23 -8.35
C ALA A 260 -27.16 -25.90 -7.58
N PRO A 261 -27.19 -25.90 -6.24
CA PRO A 261 -27.28 -24.69 -5.45
C PRO A 261 -26.06 -23.79 -5.69
N VAL A 262 -26.22 -22.49 -5.47
CA VAL A 262 -25.15 -21.52 -5.68
C VAL A 262 -24.60 -21.05 -4.33
N HIS A 263 -23.30 -21.23 -4.11
CA HIS A 263 -22.62 -20.71 -2.94
C HIS A 263 -22.29 -19.23 -3.13
N THR A 264 -22.80 -18.39 -2.24
CA THR A 264 -22.63 -16.94 -2.28
C THR A 264 -21.16 -16.55 -2.10
N ALA A 265 -20.37 -17.31 -1.32
CA ALA A 265 -18.94 -17.06 -1.18
C ALA A 265 -18.19 -17.13 -2.52
N VAL A 266 -18.62 -17.98 -3.48
CA VAL A 266 -18.06 -17.99 -4.84
C VAL A 266 -18.42 -16.71 -5.58
N ALA A 267 -19.68 -16.25 -5.45
CA ALA A 267 -20.16 -15.00 -6.07
C ALA A 267 -19.42 -13.75 -5.53
N GLU A 268 -18.97 -13.80 -4.31
CA GLU A 268 -18.24 -12.73 -3.59
C GLU A 268 -16.74 -12.78 -3.79
N SER A 269 -16.26 -13.74 -4.57
CA SER A 269 -14.83 -13.98 -4.78
C SER A 269 -14.33 -13.45 -6.13
N LYS A 270 -13.02 -13.23 -6.17
CA LYS A 270 -12.23 -12.88 -7.35
C LYS A 270 -11.20 -13.96 -7.64
N TRP A 271 -11.02 -14.31 -8.92
CA TRP A 271 -9.96 -15.21 -9.34
C TRP A 271 -8.61 -14.50 -9.42
N MET A 272 -7.62 -15.01 -8.71
CA MET A 272 -6.24 -14.53 -8.70
C MET A 272 -5.33 -15.66 -9.20
N PRO A 273 -4.87 -15.62 -10.46
CA PRO A 273 -4.01 -16.67 -11.02
C PRO A 273 -2.59 -16.60 -10.46
N VAL A 274 -2.02 -17.78 -10.13
CA VAL A 274 -0.62 -17.96 -9.72
C VAL A 274 -0.06 -19.17 -10.43
N LYS A 275 0.72 -18.99 -11.49
CA LYS A 275 1.30 -20.07 -12.32
C LYS A 275 0.26 -21.09 -12.81
N ARG A 276 0.39 -22.39 -12.43
CA ARG A 276 -0.56 -23.46 -12.79
C ARG A 276 -1.74 -23.56 -11.84
N LYS A 277 -1.70 -22.81 -10.76
CA LYS A 277 -2.79 -22.67 -9.78
C LYS A 277 -3.25 -21.24 -9.74
N GLY A 278 -4.24 -20.97 -8.94
CA GLY A 278 -4.67 -19.66 -8.56
C GLY A 278 -5.59 -19.75 -7.36
N MET A 279 -6.05 -18.62 -6.91
CA MET A 279 -6.89 -18.50 -5.72
C MET A 279 -8.20 -17.80 -6.03
N LEU A 280 -9.27 -18.30 -5.47
CA LEU A 280 -10.49 -17.52 -5.26
C LEU A 280 -10.29 -16.77 -3.94
N VAL A 281 -10.30 -15.46 -4.00
CA VAL A 281 -10.18 -14.57 -2.82
C VAL A 281 -11.52 -13.86 -2.63
N ARG A 282 -12.16 -14.07 -1.48
CA ARG A 282 -13.43 -13.44 -1.14
C ARG A 282 -13.17 -11.99 -0.73
N THR A 283 -13.59 -11.04 -1.58
CA THR A 283 -13.32 -9.60 -1.42
C THR A 283 -14.57 -8.75 -1.23
N ALA A 284 -15.74 -9.36 -1.22
CA ALA A 284 -17.03 -8.68 -1.07
C ALA A 284 -18.00 -9.48 -0.20
N ARG A 285 -19.08 -8.84 0.23
CA ARG A 285 -20.31 -9.44 0.78
C ARG A 285 -21.49 -8.90 0.02
N LEU A 286 -22.30 -9.78 -0.56
CA LEU A 286 -23.52 -9.38 -1.26
C LEU A 286 -24.65 -9.08 -0.27
N GLU A 287 -25.39 -8.00 -0.51
CA GLU A 287 -26.52 -7.59 0.32
C GLU A 287 -27.64 -6.95 -0.50
N ASP A 288 -28.86 -7.01 0.04
CA ASP A 288 -30.00 -6.26 -0.44
C ASP A 288 -30.60 -5.39 0.68
N ALA A 289 -31.77 -4.83 0.48
CA ALA A 289 -32.46 -3.98 1.46
C ALA A 289 -32.77 -4.69 2.80
N GLN A 290 -32.72 -6.03 2.84
CA GLN A 290 -32.96 -6.84 4.05
C GLN A 290 -31.65 -7.30 4.71
N GLY A 291 -30.48 -6.92 4.16
CA GLY A 291 -29.16 -7.25 4.65
C GLY A 291 -28.44 -8.32 3.83
N ALA A 292 -27.49 -9.03 4.45
CA ALA A 292 -26.70 -10.04 3.76
C ALA A 292 -27.56 -11.15 3.16
N VAL A 293 -27.20 -11.60 1.95
CA VAL A 293 -27.87 -12.73 1.30
C VAL A 293 -27.46 -14.06 1.97
N PRO A 294 -28.29 -15.13 1.85
CA PRO A 294 -27.94 -16.45 2.38
C PRO A 294 -26.62 -16.98 1.80
N ASP A 295 -25.84 -17.75 2.58
CA ASP A 295 -24.57 -18.33 2.13
C ASP A 295 -24.75 -19.33 0.97
N VAL A 296 -25.94 -19.94 0.88
CA VAL A 296 -26.32 -20.85 -0.20
C VAL A 296 -27.68 -20.45 -0.75
N ILE A 297 -27.74 -20.24 -2.04
CA ILE A 297 -29.00 -19.99 -2.75
C ILE A 297 -29.53 -21.33 -3.28
N PRO A 298 -30.71 -21.81 -2.80
CA PRO A 298 -31.23 -23.08 -3.18
C PRO A 298 -31.76 -23.08 -4.63
N VAL A 299 -31.81 -24.24 -5.24
CA VAL A 299 -32.42 -24.43 -6.56
C VAL A 299 -33.95 -24.57 -6.48
N ASP A 300 -34.63 -24.10 -7.51
CA ASP A 300 -36.06 -24.28 -7.65
C ASP A 300 -36.40 -25.64 -8.25
N SER A 301 -35.48 -26.26 -9.00
CA SER A 301 -35.65 -27.60 -9.62
C SER A 301 -34.30 -28.27 -9.90
N SER A 302 -34.31 -29.60 -9.97
CA SER A 302 -33.12 -30.39 -10.30
C SER A 302 -32.93 -30.56 -11.81
N LEU A 303 -31.70 -30.82 -12.26
CA LEU A 303 -31.36 -31.09 -13.66
C LEU A 303 -32.08 -32.36 -14.22
N SER A 304 -32.37 -33.33 -13.35
CA SER A 304 -33.05 -34.56 -13.73
C SER A 304 -34.48 -34.29 -14.30
N HIS A 305 -35.13 -33.22 -13.86
CA HIS A 305 -36.40 -32.80 -14.42
C HIS A 305 -36.28 -32.35 -15.89
N PHE A 306 -35.10 -32.01 -16.35
CA PHE A 306 -34.81 -31.59 -17.72
C PHE A 306 -34.17 -32.72 -18.55
N GLY A 307 -34.12 -33.93 -18.02
CA GLY A 307 -33.47 -35.07 -18.70
C GLY A 307 -31.96 -34.92 -18.85
N LEU A 308 -31.33 -34.06 -18.01
CA LEU A 308 -29.91 -33.76 -18.04
C LEU A 308 -29.17 -34.47 -16.89
N GLY A 309 -28.08 -35.14 -17.20
CA GLY A 309 -27.15 -35.65 -16.20
C GLY A 309 -26.26 -34.53 -15.63
N VAL A 310 -25.84 -34.68 -14.39
CA VAL A 310 -25.00 -33.68 -13.67
C VAL A 310 -23.62 -33.45 -14.33
N GLY A 311 -23.19 -34.33 -15.25
CA GLY A 311 -21.82 -34.34 -15.80
C GLY A 311 -21.65 -34.04 -17.29
N SER A 312 -22.68 -33.64 -18.05
CA SER A 312 -22.50 -33.36 -19.48
C SER A 312 -22.87 -31.92 -19.84
N SER A 313 -21.86 -31.11 -20.10
CA SER A 313 -22.01 -29.72 -20.57
C SER A 313 -22.54 -29.62 -22.00
N ASP A 314 -22.45 -30.69 -22.79
CA ASP A 314 -22.84 -30.69 -24.21
C ASP A 314 -24.29 -31.08 -24.45
N SER A 315 -25.01 -31.50 -23.41
CA SER A 315 -26.41 -31.85 -23.53
C SER A 315 -27.35 -30.63 -23.47
N VAL A 316 -28.06 -30.39 -24.56
CA VAL A 316 -29.19 -29.47 -24.61
C VAL A 316 -30.44 -30.20 -24.08
N PRO A 317 -31.27 -29.57 -23.22
CA PRO A 317 -32.52 -30.19 -22.76
C PRO A 317 -33.36 -30.68 -23.92
N SER A 318 -33.96 -31.85 -23.77
CA SER A 318 -34.92 -32.32 -24.81
C SER A 318 -36.12 -31.42 -24.83
N ALA A 319 -36.71 -31.23 -26.03
CA ALA A 319 -37.91 -30.40 -26.18
C ALA A 319 -39.08 -30.89 -25.29
N GLN A 320 -39.15 -32.20 -25.01
CA GLN A 320 -40.18 -32.80 -24.13
C GLN A 320 -39.97 -32.44 -22.66
N ALA A 321 -38.70 -32.44 -22.18
CA ALA A 321 -38.39 -32.05 -20.81
C ALA A 321 -38.67 -30.56 -20.56
N LEU A 322 -38.44 -29.70 -21.57
CA LEU A 322 -38.72 -28.28 -21.50
C LEU A 322 -40.21 -27.92 -21.58
N GLN A 323 -41.02 -28.73 -22.31
CA GLN A 323 -42.46 -28.55 -22.37
C GLN A 323 -43.17 -28.95 -21.08
N ALA A 324 -42.61 -29.86 -20.30
CA ALA A 324 -43.14 -30.29 -19.01
C ALA A 324 -42.93 -29.30 -17.86
N THR A 325 -42.02 -28.37 -18.04
CA THR A 325 -41.70 -27.32 -17.03
C THR A 325 -42.42 -26.03 -17.37
N SER A 326 -43.53 -25.76 -16.70
CA SER A 326 -44.20 -24.47 -16.78
C SER A 326 -43.45 -23.44 -15.97
N PHE A 327 -42.53 -22.70 -16.60
CA PHE A 327 -42.01 -21.44 -16.09
C PHE A 327 -43.10 -20.37 -16.16
N SER A 328 -44.18 -20.58 -15.42
CA SER A 328 -45.28 -19.61 -15.37
C SER A 328 -45.25 -18.87 -14.03
N GLY A 329 -45.18 -17.56 -14.08
CA GLY A 329 -45.16 -16.72 -12.90
C GLY A 329 -43.78 -16.15 -12.59
N VAL A 330 -43.60 -15.70 -11.35
CA VAL A 330 -42.36 -15.17 -10.79
C VAL A 330 -41.79 -16.20 -9.80
N PRO A 331 -40.47 -16.42 -9.73
CA PRO A 331 -39.89 -17.29 -8.72
C PRO A 331 -40.30 -16.88 -7.31
N THR A 332 -40.53 -17.85 -6.42
CA THR A 332 -40.85 -17.56 -5.02
C THR A 332 -39.65 -16.87 -4.35
N PRO A 333 -39.88 -15.96 -3.37
CA PRO A 333 -38.75 -15.38 -2.61
C PRO A 333 -37.87 -16.46 -2.01
N VAL A 334 -36.55 -16.18 -1.91
CA VAL A 334 -35.59 -17.08 -1.27
C VAL A 334 -35.88 -17.08 0.24
N ASP A 335 -36.04 -18.26 0.83
CA ASP A 335 -36.19 -18.41 2.27
C ASP A 335 -34.86 -18.07 2.99
N ARG A 336 -34.90 -17.05 3.85
CA ARG A 336 -33.77 -16.60 4.66
C ARG A 336 -33.75 -17.20 6.07
N THR A 337 -34.79 -17.91 6.45
CA THR A 337 -34.95 -18.47 7.80
C THR A 337 -34.22 -19.80 7.96
N THR A 338 -33.83 -20.45 6.88
CA THR A 338 -33.07 -21.69 6.94
C THR A 338 -31.70 -21.38 7.59
N PRO A 339 -31.41 -21.89 8.80
CA PRO A 339 -30.14 -21.68 9.44
C PRO A 339 -29.06 -22.24 8.51
N VAL A 340 -28.14 -21.39 8.10
CA VAL A 340 -26.91 -21.88 7.48
C VAL A 340 -26.18 -22.66 8.55
N VAL A 341 -26.14 -23.97 8.39
CA VAL A 341 -25.29 -24.80 9.24
C VAL A 341 -23.85 -24.41 8.89
N ARG A 342 -23.27 -23.50 9.68
CA ARG A 342 -21.85 -23.15 9.60
C ARG A 342 -21.01 -24.34 10.06
N ASN A 343 -21.04 -25.41 9.28
CA ASN A 343 -20.25 -26.62 9.50
C ASN A 343 -18.98 -26.64 8.65
N ALA A 344 -18.61 -25.52 8.01
CA ALA A 344 -17.25 -25.40 7.58
C ALA A 344 -16.39 -25.32 8.86
N PRO A 345 -15.45 -26.22 9.09
CA PRO A 345 -14.50 -26.03 10.17
C PRO A 345 -13.87 -24.65 9.95
N GLU A 346 -14.08 -23.76 10.93
CA GLU A 346 -13.29 -22.55 10.96
C GLU A 346 -11.84 -23.01 10.82
N LYS A 347 -11.16 -22.56 9.75
CA LYS A 347 -9.73 -22.83 9.55
C LYS A 347 -8.94 -22.09 10.64
N ARG A 348 -9.15 -22.50 11.89
CA ARG A 348 -8.39 -22.02 13.03
C ARG A 348 -7.13 -22.84 13.14
N PHE A 349 -6.20 -22.58 12.25
CA PHE A 349 -4.83 -22.91 12.59
C PHE A 349 -4.36 -21.85 13.58
N ALA A 350 -3.99 -22.28 14.78
CA ALA A 350 -3.23 -21.43 15.69
C ALA A 350 -1.89 -21.14 14.99
N LEU A 351 -1.81 -20.02 14.28
CA LEU A 351 -0.55 -19.58 13.70
C LEU A 351 0.31 -19.07 14.86
N GLU A 352 1.53 -19.57 14.93
CA GLU A 352 2.46 -19.18 15.99
C GLU A 352 2.83 -17.70 15.82
N VAL A 353 2.60 -16.90 16.85
CA VAL A 353 3.01 -15.49 16.85
C VAL A 353 4.53 -15.43 16.83
N LEU A 354 5.09 -14.92 15.76
CA LEU A 354 6.54 -14.80 15.59
C LEU A 354 7.09 -13.71 16.54
N PRO A 355 8.19 -14.00 17.26
CA PRO A 355 8.85 -12.96 18.04
C PRO A 355 9.42 -11.86 17.12
N PRO A 356 9.54 -10.61 17.59
CA PRO A 356 10.02 -9.49 16.78
C PRO A 356 11.44 -9.62 16.20
N SER A 357 12.22 -10.60 16.67
CA SER A 357 13.57 -10.90 16.17
C SER A 357 13.64 -12.21 15.38
N ALA A 358 12.48 -12.82 15.07
CA ALA A 358 12.46 -14.03 14.27
C ALA A 358 13.05 -13.79 12.88
N ALA A 359 13.87 -14.74 12.41
CA ALA A 359 14.49 -14.69 11.12
C ALA A 359 14.51 -16.07 10.48
N SER A 360 14.03 -16.16 9.26
CA SER A 360 14.14 -17.32 8.39
C SER A 360 14.04 -16.88 6.93
N SER A 361 14.41 -17.76 6.00
CA SER A 361 14.20 -17.50 4.58
C SER A 361 12.72 -17.35 4.23
N GLY A 362 11.83 -18.08 4.92
CA GLY A 362 10.38 -17.92 4.77
C GLY A 362 9.87 -16.54 5.17
N ILE A 363 10.32 -16.04 6.33
CA ILE A 363 10.00 -14.68 6.78
C ILE A 363 10.50 -13.64 5.78
N ALA A 364 11.75 -13.76 5.33
CA ALA A 364 12.33 -12.81 4.38
C ALA A 364 11.58 -12.78 3.04
N ARG A 365 11.20 -13.96 2.50
CA ARG A 365 10.39 -14.06 1.29
C ARG A 365 9.00 -13.46 1.50
N ALA A 366 8.34 -13.78 2.61
CA ALA A 366 7.02 -13.25 2.93
C ALA A 366 7.06 -11.71 3.06
N ASP A 367 8.02 -11.16 3.79
CA ASP A 367 8.17 -9.70 3.96
C ASP A 367 8.40 -8.99 2.62
N LEU A 368 9.20 -9.59 1.71
CA LEU A 368 9.40 -9.07 0.36
C LEU A 368 8.09 -9.07 -0.46
N LEU A 369 7.30 -10.15 -0.42
CA LEU A 369 6.02 -10.23 -1.11
C LEU A 369 4.99 -9.26 -0.51
N ILE A 370 4.95 -9.12 0.81
CA ILE A 370 4.05 -8.21 1.52
C ILE A 370 4.38 -6.75 1.17
N LEU A 371 5.67 -6.38 1.22
CA LEU A 371 6.11 -5.02 0.88
C LEU A 371 5.83 -4.71 -0.59
N HIS A 372 6.14 -5.63 -1.50
CA HIS A 372 5.83 -5.50 -2.92
C HIS A 372 4.33 -5.31 -3.17
N GLY A 373 3.47 -6.16 -2.57
CA GLY A 373 2.01 -6.06 -2.74
C GLY A 373 1.44 -4.74 -2.19
N ALA A 374 1.94 -4.27 -1.04
CA ALA A 374 1.51 -3.01 -0.44
C ALA A 374 1.96 -1.80 -1.28
N THR A 375 3.20 -1.78 -1.76
CA THR A 375 3.71 -0.70 -2.60
C THR A 375 2.99 -0.66 -3.94
N ARG A 376 2.69 -1.80 -4.56
CA ARG A 376 1.88 -1.88 -5.79
C ARG A 376 0.53 -1.20 -5.67
N LEU A 377 -0.11 -1.29 -4.51
CA LEU A 377 -1.43 -0.71 -4.28
C LEU A 377 -1.37 0.77 -3.87
N PHE A 378 -0.37 1.18 -3.10
CA PHE A 378 -0.43 2.45 -2.39
C PHE A 378 0.72 3.42 -2.66
N PHE A 379 1.81 3.00 -3.31
CA PHE A 379 2.89 3.92 -3.66
C PHE A 379 2.49 4.79 -4.86
N PRO A 380 2.51 6.14 -4.73
CA PRO A 380 1.86 7.00 -5.72
C PRO A 380 2.74 7.39 -6.91
N TYR A 381 4.05 7.08 -6.89
CA TYR A 381 5.01 7.68 -7.82
C TYR A 381 5.53 6.75 -8.92
N PHE A 382 4.87 5.61 -9.21
CA PHE A 382 5.30 4.73 -10.30
C PHE A 382 5.35 5.42 -11.66
N GLY A 383 4.48 6.42 -11.90
CA GLY A 383 4.54 7.25 -13.11
C GLY A 383 5.80 8.10 -13.23
N THR A 384 6.50 8.36 -12.11
CA THR A 384 7.72 9.17 -12.05
C THR A 384 8.98 8.31 -12.01
N VAL A 385 8.98 7.25 -11.19
CA VAL A 385 10.18 6.44 -10.93
C VAL A 385 10.27 5.20 -11.82
N GLY A 386 9.20 4.86 -12.55
CA GLY A 386 9.11 3.65 -13.37
C GLY A 386 8.61 2.43 -12.60
N ASP A 387 8.41 1.33 -13.32
CA ASP A 387 7.76 0.10 -12.83
C ASP A 387 8.74 -1.08 -12.70
N GLY A 388 9.94 -0.82 -12.18
CA GLY A 388 10.96 -1.87 -11.96
C GLY A 388 10.77 -2.74 -10.71
N ILE A 389 9.63 -2.61 -10.03
CA ILE A 389 9.41 -3.24 -8.73
C ILE A 389 9.29 -4.76 -8.81
N ASP A 390 8.73 -5.32 -9.90
CA ASP A 390 8.60 -6.76 -10.11
C ASP A 390 9.97 -7.40 -10.29
N ASP A 391 10.83 -6.82 -11.14
CA ASP A 391 12.19 -7.30 -11.37
C ASP A 391 13.02 -7.23 -10.08
N ARG A 392 12.84 -6.17 -9.30
CA ARG A 392 13.50 -6.03 -8.01
C ARG A 392 13.04 -7.08 -7.00
N LEU A 393 11.75 -7.43 -6.98
CA LEU A 393 11.25 -8.54 -6.16
C LEU A 393 11.97 -9.85 -6.52
N LEU A 394 12.04 -10.17 -7.82
CA LEU A 394 12.69 -11.41 -8.29
C LEU A 394 14.18 -11.42 -7.96
N GLU A 395 14.89 -10.29 -8.10
CA GLU A 395 16.28 -10.15 -7.68
C GLU A 395 16.47 -10.44 -6.19
N MET A 396 15.63 -9.86 -5.33
CA MET A 396 15.74 -10.07 -3.88
C MET A 396 15.42 -11.49 -3.47
N LEU A 397 14.44 -12.14 -4.09
CA LEU A 397 14.12 -13.55 -3.84
C LEU A 397 15.27 -14.47 -4.25
N ALA A 398 15.92 -14.19 -5.37
CA ALA A 398 17.11 -14.94 -5.79
C ALA A 398 18.27 -14.84 -4.78
N LEU A 399 18.43 -13.68 -4.12
CA LEU A 399 19.41 -13.51 -3.03
C LEU A 399 19.06 -14.37 -1.80
N VAL A 400 17.75 -14.43 -1.44
CA VAL A 400 17.30 -15.29 -0.32
C VAL A 400 17.52 -16.78 -0.65
N ASP A 401 17.33 -17.19 -1.90
CA ASP A 401 17.53 -18.57 -2.34
C ASP A 401 19.04 -18.95 -2.39
N ALA A 402 19.89 -17.96 -2.71
CA ALA A 402 21.34 -18.19 -2.75
C ALA A 402 21.99 -18.28 -1.35
N VAL A 403 21.49 -17.52 -0.37
CA VAL A 403 22.04 -17.46 0.98
C VAL A 403 20.91 -17.53 2.01
N PRO A 404 20.83 -18.61 2.81
CA PRO A 404 19.81 -18.73 3.85
C PRO A 404 19.84 -17.56 4.84
N VAL A 405 18.66 -17.03 5.16
CA VAL A 405 18.50 -15.98 6.14
C VAL A 405 18.48 -16.58 7.55
N THR A 406 19.38 -16.13 8.40
CA THR A 406 19.55 -16.60 9.79
C THR A 406 19.48 -15.46 10.82
N HIS A 407 19.54 -14.21 10.37
CA HIS A 407 19.54 -13.02 11.24
C HIS A 407 18.59 -11.95 10.69
N VAL A 408 17.93 -11.27 11.60
CA VAL A 408 16.94 -10.22 11.28
C VAL A 408 17.51 -9.08 10.44
N GLN A 409 18.81 -8.76 10.60
CA GLN A 409 19.48 -7.73 9.81
C GLN A 409 19.60 -8.10 8.33
N GLN A 410 19.71 -9.41 7.99
CA GLN A 410 19.71 -9.84 6.59
C GLN A 410 18.38 -9.54 5.92
N THR A 411 17.26 -9.83 6.59
CA THR A 411 15.91 -9.44 6.10
C THR A 411 15.81 -7.93 5.95
N GLN A 412 16.26 -7.15 6.95
CA GLN A 412 16.25 -5.69 6.89
C GLN A 412 17.04 -5.17 5.68
N ARG A 413 18.23 -5.71 5.41
CA ARG A 413 19.05 -5.29 4.26
C ARG A 413 18.39 -5.64 2.92
N LEU A 414 17.77 -6.81 2.80
CA LEU A 414 17.01 -7.19 1.60
C LEU A 414 15.85 -6.21 1.34
N LEU A 415 15.08 -5.87 2.36
CA LEU A 415 13.97 -4.92 2.26
C LEU A 415 14.44 -3.49 1.97
N LEU A 416 15.57 -3.04 2.53
CA LEU A 416 16.19 -1.75 2.20
C LEU A 416 16.62 -1.71 0.73
N ARG A 417 17.24 -2.80 0.23
CA ARG A 417 17.63 -2.91 -1.18
C ARG A 417 16.41 -3.01 -2.10
N PHE A 418 15.33 -3.65 -1.66
CA PHE A 418 14.06 -3.62 -2.36
C PHE A 418 13.52 -2.18 -2.46
N ASN A 419 13.46 -1.45 -1.35
CA ASN A 419 12.95 -0.07 -1.33
C ASN A 419 13.75 0.91 -2.21
N GLU A 420 15.01 0.61 -2.52
CA GLU A 420 15.85 1.48 -3.35
C GLU A 420 15.23 1.74 -4.72
N VAL A 421 14.53 0.76 -5.32
CA VAL A 421 13.86 0.93 -6.64
C VAL A 421 12.74 1.98 -6.61
N LEU A 422 12.15 2.24 -5.43
CA LEU A 422 11.10 3.25 -5.28
C LEU A 422 11.63 4.68 -5.39
N GLN A 423 12.94 4.88 -5.28
CA GLN A 423 13.58 6.20 -5.29
C GLN A 423 12.87 7.19 -4.36
N ASP A 424 12.49 6.71 -3.18
CA ASP A 424 11.66 7.41 -2.20
C ASP A 424 12.47 7.73 -0.94
N GLY A 425 12.63 9.01 -0.63
CA GLY A 425 13.37 9.44 0.56
C GLY A 425 12.71 9.06 1.89
N HIS A 426 11.48 8.58 1.89
CA HIS A 426 10.80 7.98 3.04
C HIS A 426 10.94 6.44 3.09
N GLY A 427 11.64 5.84 2.13
CA GLY A 427 11.81 4.39 1.99
C GLY A 427 12.73 3.77 3.04
N PHE A 428 12.31 3.74 4.30
CA PHE A 428 13.06 3.16 5.42
C PHE A 428 12.54 1.77 5.79
N VAL A 429 13.43 0.96 6.39
CA VAL A 429 13.07 -0.30 7.03
C VAL A 429 13.73 -0.36 8.41
N TYR A 430 12.94 -0.66 9.41
CA TYR A 430 13.36 -0.82 10.79
C TYR A 430 13.03 -2.23 11.29
N ALA A 431 13.98 -2.90 11.94
CA ALA A 431 13.77 -4.19 12.57
C ALA A 431 13.43 -3.98 14.06
N ARG A 432 12.17 -4.20 14.45
CA ARG A 432 11.76 -4.17 15.86
C ARG A 432 12.40 -5.37 16.58
N GLY A 433 13.04 -5.11 17.71
CA GLY A 433 13.77 -6.16 18.44
C GLY A 433 15.11 -6.57 17.80
N GLY A 434 15.52 -5.89 16.74
CA GLY A 434 16.90 -5.97 16.24
C GLY A 434 17.88 -5.40 17.26
N PRO A 435 19.20 -5.74 17.16
CA PRO A 435 20.19 -5.21 18.06
C PRO A 435 20.22 -3.69 17.97
N THR A 436 20.15 -3.04 19.12
CA THR A 436 20.39 -1.61 19.23
C THR A 436 21.88 -1.36 18.99
N PRO A 437 22.27 -0.36 18.18
CA PRO A 437 23.66 0.00 18.04
C PRO A 437 24.29 0.29 19.40
N ALA A 438 25.53 -0.11 19.60
CA ALA A 438 26.29 0.15 20.83
C ALA A 438 26.49 1.66 21.05
N GLY A 439 26.29 2.46 20.01
CA GLY A 439 26.40 3.92 20.04
C GLY A 439 26.49 4.51 18.64
N TYR A 440 26.81 5.77 18.59
CA TYR A 440 26.89 6.56 17.37
C TYR A 440 28.23 7.25 17.29
N PHE A 441 28.82 7.33 16.11
CA PHE A 441 29.98 8.24 15.93
C PHE A 441 29.46 9.67 15.90
N ALA A 442 29.96 10.47 16.82
CA ALA A 442 29.57 11.88 16.93
C ALA A 442 30.28 12.75 15.89
N VAL A 443 30.10 12.38 14.62
CA VAL A 443 30.61 13.04 13.42
C VAL A 443 29.47 13.32 12.49
N TYR A 444 29.34 14.53 12.00
CA TYR A 444 28.34 14.93 11.03
C TYR A 444 29.00 15.12 9.68
N LEU A 445 28.62 14.30 8.69
CA LEU A 445 29.18 14.29 7.35
C LEU A 445 28.29 15.09 6.38
N ASP A 446 28.93 15.74 5.43
CA ASP A 446 28.35 16.38 4.27
C ASP A 446 28.96 15.81 2.99
N GLU A 447 28.25 15.85 1.88
CA GLU A 447 28.79 15.46 0.57
C GLU A 447 29.34 16.71 -0.12
N ILE A 448 30.65 16.69 -0.41
CA ILE A 448 31.33 17.77 -1.10
C ILE A 448 32.23 17.17 -2.20
N GLY A 449 31.87 17.45 -3.45
CA GLY A 449 32.60 16.92 -4.60
C GLY A 449 32.55 15.39 -4.73
N GLY A 450 31.48 14.75 -4.22
CA GLY A 450 31.33 13.30 -4.22
C GLY A 450 32.03 12.61 -3.03
N GLU A 451 32.68 13.35 -2.14
CA GLU A 451 33.38 12.82 -0.97
C GLU A 451 32.64 13.16 0.34
N PRO A 452 32.65 12.27 1.34
CA PRO A 452 32.09 12.56 2.66
C PRO A 452 33.10 13.42 3.46
N VAL A 453 32.72 14.66 3.68
CA VAL A 453 33.52 15.65 4.41
C VAL A 453 32.87 15.94 5.77
N VAL A 454 33.70 16.00 6.80
CA VAL A 454 33.26 16.31 8.15
C VAL A 454 32.80 17.77 8.23
N ARG A 455 31.50 17.99 8.46
CA ARG A 455 30.98 19.35 8.73
C ARG A 455 31.09 19.72 10.21
N ARG A 456 30.89 18.75 11.10
CA ARG A 456 31.04 18.91 12.56
C ARG A 456 31.48 17.61 13.20
N SER A 457 32.21 17.72 14.25
CA SER A 457 32.60 16.61 15.11
C SER A 457 32.71 17.06 16.56
N VAL A 458 32.49 16.14 17.50
CA VAL A 458 32.86 16.26 18.91
C VAL A 458 33.91 15.20 19.28
N VAL A 459 34.40 14.47 18.28
CA VAL A 459 35.44 13.47 18.43
C VAL A 459 36.79 14.17 18.38
N PRO A 460 37.69 13.95 19.36
CA PRO A 460 39.06 14.45 19.28
C PRO A 460 39.74 14.03 17.97
N ASP A 461 40.56 14.89 17.42
CA ASP A 461 41.34 14.64 16.19
C ASP A 461 40.52 14.39 14.91
N VAL A 462 39.20 14.63 14.94
CA VAL A 462 38.33 14.67 13.76
C VAL A 462 37.79 16.08 13.62
N HIS A 463 38.20 16.79 12.59
CA HIS A 463 37.95 18.22 12.46
C HIS A 463 37.03 18.53 11.28
N PRO A 464 36.23 19.62 11.33
CA PRO A 464 35.54 20.13 10.17
C PRO A 464 36.47 20.33 8.99
N GLY A 465 36.07 19.92 7.79
CA GLY A 465 36.91 19.96 6.60
C GLY A 465 37.72 18.68 6.34
N ASP A 466 37.83 17.77 7.30
CA ASP A 466 38.45 16.46 7.04
C ASP A 466 37.60 15.65 6.04
N THR A 467 38.23 15.05 5.04
CA THR A 467 37.61 14.06 4.19
C THR A 467 37.79 12.65 4.79
N VAL A 468 36.70 11.89 4.94
CA VAL A 468 36.78 10.49 5.36
C VAL A 468 37.19 9.65 4.16
N THR A 469 38.36 9.03 4.20
CA THR A 469 38.93 8.26 3.07
C THR A 469 38.75 6.75 3.22
N SER A 470 38.68 6.27 4.48
CA SER A 470 38.42 4.85 4.79
C SER A 470 37.82 4.68 6.19
N VAL A 471 37.17 3.54 6.42
CA VAL A 471 36.70 3.09 7.74
C VAL A 471 37.13 1.66 7.92
N ASP A 472 37.85 1.37 9.01
CA ASP A 472 38.41 0.05 9.32
C ASP A 472 39.21 -0.57 8.14
N GLY A 473 39.93 0.28 7.41
CA GLY A 473 40.70 -0.10 6.23
C GLY A 473 39.89 -0.27 4.92
N VAL A 474 38.57 -0.23 4.98
CA VAL A 474 37.71 -0.27 3.76
C VAL A 474 37.71 1.14 3.13
N PRO A 475 38.08 1.29 1.85
CA PRO A 475 37.99 2.57 1.16
C PRO A 475 36.54 3.13 1.20
N MET A 476 36.44 4.44 1.45
CA MET A 476 35.13 5.08 1.62
C MET A 476 34.25 5.00 0.37
N ALA A 477 34.86 5.02 -0.81
CA ALA A 477 34.12 4.84 -2.09
C ALA A 477 33.48 3.46 -2.19
N GLU A 478 34.17 2.40 -1.75
CA GLU A 478 33.63 1.04 -1.70
C GLU A 478 32.49 0.94 -0.67
N TRP A 479 32.71 1.48 0.53
CA TRP A 479 31.70 1.51 1.58
C TRP A 479 30.43 2.25 1.12
N LEU A 480 30.57 3.45 0.53
CA LEU A 480 29.44 4.22 -0.01
C LEU A 480 28.71 3.49 -1.14
N SER A 481 29.45 2.79 -2.02
CA SER A 481 28.83 1.99 -3.09
C SER A 481 27.88 0.92 -2.54
N VAL A 482 28.31 0.23 -1.47
CA VAL A 482 27.49 -0.78 -0.78
C VAL A 482 26.29 -0.13 -0.11
N GLU A 483 26.46 0.97 0.62
CA GLU A 483 25.37 1.56 1.40
C GLU A 483 24.36 2.34 0.54
N THR A 484 24.81 2.96 -0.55
CA THR A 484 23.89 3.63 -1.50
C THR A 484 22.97 2.64 -2.22
N ALA A 485 23.42 1.39 -2.46
CA ALA A 485 22.58 0.33 -3.01
C ALA A 485 21.42 -0.08 -2.06
N HIS A 486 21.46 0.32 -0.80
CA HIS A 486 20.42 0.10 0.19
C HIS A 486 19.69 1.40 0.59
N ALA A 487 19.99 2.52 -0.06
CA ALA A 487 19.44 3.83 0.26
C ALA A 487 18.36 4.21 -0.77
N SER A 488 17.10 4.16 -0.37
CA SER A 488 16.02 4.73 -1.16
C SER A 488 16.05 6.25 -1.06
N ALA A 489 16.06 6.95 -2.19
CA ALA A 489 16.13 8.40 -2.24
C ALA A 489 15.75 8.94 -3.62
N ALA A 490 15.07 10.08 -3.66
CA ALA A 490 14.64 10.72 -4.88
C ALA A 490 15.71 11.60 -5.55
N THR A 491 16.75 12.02 -4.78
CA THR A 491 17.88 12.80 -5.31
C THR A 491 19.23 12.23 -4.87
N PRO A 492 20.30 12.42 -5.64
CA PRO A 492 21.65 11.93 -5.28
C PRO A 492 22.14 12.46 -3.94
N GLY A 493 21.91 13.75 -3.64
CA GLY A 493 22.35 14.36 -2.37
C GLY A 493 21.66 13.72 -1.15
N TRP A 494 20.35 13.42 -1.24
CA TRP A 494 19.64 12.69 -0.19
C TRP A 494 20.09 11.23 -0.10
N LYS A 495 20.38 10.58 -1.25
CA LYS A 495 20.91 9.21 -1.29
C LYS A 495 22.23 9.09 -0.54
N HIS A 496 23.15 10.03 -0.78
CA HIS A 496 24.40 10.13 -0.05
C HIS A 496 24.16 10.36 1.45
N GLU A 497 23.27 11.27 1.80
CA GLU A 497 22.92 11.56 3.20
C GLU A 497 22.38 10.32 3.94
N VAL A 498 21.48 9.55 3.31
CA VAL A 498 20.95 8.31 3.88
C VAL A 498 22.04 7.26 4.06
N ALA A 499 22.93 7.10 3.09
CA ALA A 499 24.06 6.19 3.17
C ALA A 499 25.03 6.62 4.29
N ALA A 500 25.43 7.89 4.34
CA ALA A 500 26.36 8.42 5.34
C ALA A 500 25.86 8.29 6.79
N ARG A 501 24.52 8.33 7.01
CA ARG A 501 23.93 8.10 8.34
C ARG A 501 24.20 6.69 8.88
N ARG A 502 24.43 5.71 8.02
CA ARG A 502 24.78 4.34 8.45
C ARG A 502 26.21 4.25 8.94
N LEU A 503 27.10 5.08 8.42
CA LEU A 503 28.46 5.19 8.92
C LEU A 503 28.51 5.66 10.38
N VAL A 504 27.58 6.54 10.76
CA VAL A 504 27.52 7.07 12.13
C VAL A 504 26.80 6.16 13.13
N ASN A 505 26.37 4.98 12.69
CA ASN A 505 25.61 4.01 13.49
C ASN A 505 26.34 2.66 13.52
N MET A 506 27.31 2.51 14.41
CA MET A 506 28.22 1.36 14.44
C MET A 506 28.22 0.64 15.80
N ASN A 507 28.55 -0.66 15.78
CA ASN A 507 28.48 -1.53 16.95
C ASN A 507 29.75 -1.56 17.83
N GLY A 508 30.72 -0.73 17.53
CA GLY A 508 31.98 -0.67 18.27
C GLY A 508 32.92 0.44 17.79
N PRO A 509 34.11 0.56 18.37
CA PRO A 509 35.13 1.49 17.90
C PRO A 509 35.53 1.19 16.46
N SER A 510 35.78 2.24 15.67
CA SER A 510 36.25 2.11 14.29
C SER A 510 37.39 3.05 14.01
N THR A 511 38.30 2.66 13.12
CA THR A 511 39.43 3.46 12.68
C THR A 511 39.06 4.23 11.42
N PHE A 512 39.00 5.56 11.52
CA PHE A 512 38.76 6.45 10.38
C PHE A 512 40.08 6.87 9.76
N GLY A 513 40.25 6.62 8.47
CA GLY A 513 41.28 7.29 7.65
C GLY A 513 40.76 8.67 7.25
N LEU A 514 41.47 9.71 7.60
CA LEU A 514 41.09 11.11 7.39
C LEU A 514 42.14 11.81 6.56
N ARG A 515 41.73 12.62 5.59
CA ARG A 515 42.61 13.55 4.84
C ARG A 515 42.22 14.97 5.24
N GLY A 516 43.12 15.68 5.87
CA GLY A 516 42.94 17.08 6.24
C GLY A 516 42.95 18.01 5.02
N VAL A 517 42.54 19.27 5.21
CA VAL A 517 42.60 20.31 4.17
C VAL A 517 44.03 20.64 3.72
N ASP A 518 45.02 20.31 4.54
CA ASP A 518 46.46 20.38 4.25
C ASP A 518 46.97 19.21 3.40
N GLY A 519 46.11 18.25 3.08
CA GLY A 519 46.42 17.04 2.34
C GLY A 519 47.06 15.92 3.18
N VAL A 520 47.27 16.14 4.48
CA VAL A 520 47.87 15.13 5.37
C VAL A 520 46.86 14.06 5.73
N THR A 521 47.25 12.80 5.51
CA THR A 521 46.42 11.64 5.90
C THR A 521 46.80 11.18 7.32
N ARG A 522 45.77 10.91 8.14
CA ARG A 522 45.92 10.36 9.50
C ARG A 522 44.87 9.30 9.77
N PHE A 523 45.12 8.47 10.77
CA PHE A 523 44.16 7.46 11.22
C PHE A 523 43.73 7.77 12.65
N VAL A 524 42.41 7.83 12.89
CA VAL A 524 41.85 8.19 14.20
C VAL A 524 40.89 7.09 14.63
N GLN A 525 41.06 6.59 15.85
CA GLN A 525 40.15 5.65 16.46
C GLN A 525 38.95 6.41 17.04
N VAL A 526 37.79 6.20 16.49
CA VAL A 526 36.54 6.85 16.88
C VAL A 526 35.74 5.91 17.76
N GLN A 527 35.38 6.34 18.96
CA GLN A 527 34.58 5.60 19.90
C GLN A 527 33.09 5.96 19.71
N PRO A 528 32.16 4.98 19.76
CA PRO A 528 30.76 5.26 19.79
C PRO A 528 30.34 6.10 20.99
N GLN A 529 29.43 7.03 20.80
CA GLN A 529 28.84 7.89 21.81
C GLN A 529 27.37 7.56 21.99
N PRO A 530 26.77 7.79 23.18
CA PRO A 530 25.34 7.51 23.39
C PRO A 530 24.41 8.36 22.52
N GLN A 531 24.86 9.50 22.04
CA GLN A 531 24.05 10.44 21.25
C GLN A 531 24.54 10.55 19.82
N MET A 532 23.63 10.50 18.89
CA MET A 532 23.89 10.77 17.48
C MET A 532 24.06 12.29 17.27
N LEU A 533 25.13 12.69 16.61
CA LEU A 533 25.34 14.07 16.21
C LEU A 533 24.54 14.34 14.90
N LEU A 534 23.24 14.42 15.02
CA LEU A 534 22.35 14.88 13.96
C LEU A 534 21.90 16.30 14.24
N GLY A 535 21.50 17.00 13.21
CA GLY A 535 20.91 18.33 13.35
C GLY A 535 21.13 19.15 12.07
N PRO A 536 20.70 20.42 12.11
CA PRO A 536 20.89 21.30 10.97
C PRO A 536 22.37 21.54 10.70
N PRO A 537 22.74 21.95 9.49
CA PRO A 537 24.10 22.37 9.15
C PRO A 537 24.61 23.52 10.02
N SER A 538 23.70 24.35 10.55
CA SER A 538 23.97 25.46 11.43
C SER A 538 23.06 25.42 12.65
N PHE A 539 23.57 25.83 13.83
CA PHE A 539 22.80 26.06 15.05
C PHE A 539 22.65 27.55 15.39
N ARG A 540 22.95 28.45 14.44
CA ARG A 540 22.77 29.90 14.62
C ARG A 540 21.29 30.16 14.97
N GLY A 541 21.07 30.88 16.07
CA GLY A 541 19.75 31.34 16.49
C GLY A 541 19.21 32.47 15.60
N ALA A 542 17.95 32.83 15.81
CA ALA A 542 17.35 33.97 15.15
C ALA A 542 18.00 35.29 15.64
N GLY A 543 18.25 36.22 14.74
CA GLY A 543 18.81 37.52 15.08
C GLY A 543 19.42 38.27 13.91
N SER A 544 19.94 39.48 14.20
CA SER A 544 20.68 40.27 13.22
C SER A 544 21.96 39.57 12.80
N LEU A 545 22.41 39.82 11.57
CA LEU A 545 23.64 39.32 11.00
C LEU A 545 24.84 40.31 11.16
N ALA A 546 24.82 41.13 12.22
CA ALA A 546 25.83 42.13 12.48
C ALA A 546 27.24 41.55 12.66
N ASP A 547 27.34 40.36 13.24
CA ASP A 547 28.62 39.61 13.41
C ASP A 547 29.23 39.15 12.07
N LEU A 548 28.42 39.08 11.02
CA LEU A 548 28.84 38.83 9.64
C LEU A 548 28.91 40.13 8.81
N GLY A 549 28.90 41.27 9.47
CA GLY A 549 28.99 42.58 8.84
C GLY A 549 27.69 43.05 8.15
N ALA A 550 26.57 42.41 8.43
CA ALA A 550 25.24 42.69 7.81
C ALA A 550 24.16 43.02 8.87
N PRO A 551 24.35 44.14 9.68
CA PRO A 551 23.43 44.45 10.74
C PRO A 551 21.98 44.79 10.28
N GLU A 552 21.80 45.17 9.03
CA GLU A 552 20.55 45.47 8.40
C GLU A 552 19.72 44.22 8.01
N LEU A 553 20.33 43.07 8.03
CA LEU A 553 19.70 41.76 7.68
C LEU A 553 19.36 40.95 8.92
N HIS A 554 18.31 40.15 8.85
CA HIS A 554 17.88 39.24 9.91
C HIS A 554 17.94 37.81 9.44
N TYR A 555 18.27 36.88 10.34
CA TYR A 555 18.37 35.44 10.07
C TYR A 555 17.42 34.68 10.98
N MET A 556 16.77 33.64 10.44
CA MET A 556 15.91 32.71 11.18
C MET A 556 16.19 31.29 10.76
N ASN A 557 16.66 30.47 11.68
CA ASN A 557 16.82 29.02 11.47
C ASN A 557 15.55 28.29 11.92
N LEU A 558 14.88 27.62 11.00
CA LEU A 558 13.61 26.94 11.26
C LEU A 558 13.79 25.47 11.70
N ALA A 559 15.03 24.98 11.85
CA ALA A 559 15.30 23.65 12.36
C ALA A 559 14.76 23.48 13.80
N ASN A 560 14.19 22.31 14.10
CA ASN A 560 13.55 22.03 15.39
C ASN A 560 14.49 22.17 16.60
N GLN A 561 15.80 21.96 16.40
CA GLN A 561 16.81 22.13 17.44
C GLN A 561 17.09 23.61 17.78
N VAL A 562 16.63 24.53 16.94
CA VAL A 562 16.86 25.98 17.10
C VAL A 562 15.55 26.70 17.34
N LEU A 563 14.51 26.38 16.55
CA LEU A 563 13.19 27.01 16.63
C LEU A 563 12.13 25.91 16.61
N SER A 564 11.55 25.61 17.77
CA SER A 564 10.75 24.41 17.98
C SER A 564 9.23 24.65 18.01
N SER A 565 8.78 25.92 17.89
CA SER A 565 7.35 26.24 17.97
C SER A 565 6.96 27.46 17.13
N VAL A 566 5.69 27.51 16.75
CA VAL A 566 5.09 28.68 16.07
C VAL A 566 5.17 29.94 16.94
N GLY A 567 5.12 29.80 18.26
CA GLY A 567 5.32 30.94 19.20
C GLY A 567 6.72 31.55 19.09
N GLN A 568 7.75 30.72 19.05
CA GLN A 568 9.13 31.16 18.83
C GLN A 568 9.30 31.78 17.44
N PHE A 569 8.66 31.19 16.41
CA PHE A 569 8.64 31.76 15.07
C PHE A 569 8.05 33.17 15.07
N ARG A 570 6.90 33.38 15.72
CA ARG A 570 6.28 34.70 15.83
C ARG A 570 7.18 35.71 16.53
N ALA A 571 7.82 35.32 17.61
CA ALA A 571 8.74 36.20 18.34
C ALA A 571 9.95 36.61 17.48
N ALA A 572 10.56 35.61 16.78
CA ALA A 572 11.68 35.87 15.88
C ALA A 572 11.27 36.77 14.69
N LEU A 573 10.07 36.56 14.14
CA LEU A 573 9.54 37.40 13.05
C LEU A 573 9.24 38.81 13.52
N ALA A 574 8.75 38.99 14.75
CA ALA A 574 8.53 40.31 15.33
C ALA A 574 9.88 41.07 15.51
N ALA A 575 10.94 40.35 15.91
CA ALA A 575 12.27 40.93 16.01
C ALA A 575 12.90 41.30 14.65
N ALA A 576 12.45 40.65 13.57
CA ALA A 576 12.87 40.94 12.20
C ALA A 576 12.16 42.19 11.59
N GLN A 577 11.17 42.76 12.28
CA GLN A 577 10.48 43.95 11.79
C GLN A 577 11.48 45.11 11.64
N GLY A 578 11.56 45.69 10.47
CA GLY A 578 12.53 46.75 10.17
C GLY A 578 13.86 46.27 9.58
N ALA A 579 14.09 44.99 9.50
CA ALA A 579 15.22 44.48 8.71
C ALA A 579 15.01 44.71 7.21
N SER A 580 16.07 45.04 6.48
CA SER A 580 16.01 45.27 5.04
C SER A 580 15.86 43.99 4.22
N GLY A 581 16.19 42.82 4.83
CA GLY A 581 16.05 41.49 4.25
C GLY A 581 16.08 40.40 5.30
N LEU A 582 15.51 39.25 4.96
CA LEU A 582 15.40 38.08 5.83
C LEU A 582 16.04 36.84 5.18
N VAL A 583 16.87 36.15 5.92
CA VAL A 583 17.37 34.81 5.55
C VAL A 583 16.59 33.78 6.36
N LEU A 584 15.85 32.90 5.67
CA LEU A 584 15.18 31.74 6.25
C LEU A 584 16.04 30.49 5.99
N ASP A 585 16.47 29.81 7.05
CA ASP A 585 17.25 28.59 6.93
C ASP A 585 16.37 27.34 7.13
N LEU A 586 16.13 26.60 6.05
CA LEU A 586 15.42 25.33 5.99
C LEU A 586 16.37 24.16 5.59
N ARG A 587 17.67 24.32 5.73
CA ARG A 587 18.63 23.22 5.57
C ARG A 587 18.49 22.16 6.67
N GLY A 588 17.80 22.45 7.77
CA GLY A 588 17.40 21.53 8.81
C GLY A 588 15.90 21.18 8.71
N TYR A 589 15.42 20.30 9.60
CA TYR A 589 14.02 19.85 9.62
C TYR A 589 13.19 20.66 10.63
N PRO A 590 12.12 21.36 10.21
CA PRO A 590 11.21 22.05 11.12
C PRO A 590 10.31 21.04 11.86
N ASN A 591 9.92 21.38 13.12
CA ASN A 591 9.05 20.53 13.95
C ASN A 591 7.78 21.27 14.40
N PHE A 592 7.31 22.20 13.59
CA PHE A 592 6.08 22.94 13.84
C PHE A 592 5.30 23.12 12.53
N GLY A 593 3.98 23.31 12.66
CA GLY A 593 3.12 23.44 11.49
C GLY A 593 3.49 24.64 10.63
N SER A 594 3.64 24.44 9.34
CA SER A 594 4.04 25.44 8.34
C SER A 594 2.91 26.40 7.95
N TYR A 595 1.66 26.11 8.31
CA TYR A 595 0.47 26.86 7.88
C TYR A 595 0.50 28.34 8.30
N GLU A 596 0.65 28.63 9.60
CA GLU A 596 0.70 29.99 10.10
C GLU A 596 1.96 30.75 9.65
N PRO A 597 3.18 30.17 9.69
CA PRO A 597 4.36 30.84 9.16
C PRO A 597 4.24 31.30 7.70
N ARG A 598 3.70 30.49 6.82
CA ARG A 598 3.49 30.87 5.40
C ARG A 598 2.59 32.10 5.26
N ARG A 599 1.48 32.15 6.01
CA ARG A 599 0.53 33.26 6.02
C ARG A 599 1.14 34.60 6.48
N ARG A 600 2.24 34.51 7.25
CA ARG A 600 2.96 35.71 7.76
C ARG A 600 4.08 36.18 6.86
N LEU A 601 4.53 35.30 5.96
CA LEU A 601 5.61 35.56 5.01
C LEU A 601 5.10 35.90 3.61
N ILE A 602 3.92 35.40 3.22
CA ILE A 602 3.31 35.66 1.91
C ILE A 602 2.24 36.74 2.08
N PRO A 603 2.40 37.91 1.45
CA PRO A 603 1.52 39.09 1.70
C PRO A 603 0.21 39.11 0.90
N THR A 604 0.05 38.14 -0.03
CA THR A 604 -1.14 38.02 -0.90
C THR A 604 -1.73 36.58 -0.76
N PRO A 605 -3.01 36.38 -1.10
CA PRO A 605 -3.56 35.04 -1.18
C PRO A 605 -2.73 34.12 -2.04
N PHE A 606 -2.57 32.85 -1.64
CA PHE A 606 -1.72 31.88 -2.33
C PHE A 606 -2.28 30.47 -2.25
N LEU A 607 -1.94 29.66 -3.25
CA LEU A 607 -2.30 28.24 -3.29
C LEU A 607 -1.34 27.38 -2.47
N THR A 608 -1.88 26.39 -1.78
CA THR A 608 -1.07 25.31 -1.17
C THR A 608 -0.49 24.41 -2.23
N SER A 609 0.44 23.53 -1.83
CA SER A 609 0.78 22.35 -2.60
C SER A 609 -0.48 21.52 -2.88
N VAL A 610 -0.47 20.71 -3.96
CA VAL A 610 -1.53 19.75 -4.24
C VAL A 610 -1.22 18.44 -3.53
N PHE A 611 -2.20 17.92 -2.79
CA PHE A 611 -2.13 16.64 -2.09
C PHE A 611 -3.00 15.64 -2.83
N ARG A 612 -2.45 14.49 -3.23
CA ARG A 612 -3.18 13.43 -3.93
C ARG A 612 -3.00 12.11 -3.18
N THR A 613 -4.09 11.66 -2.56
CA THR A 613 -4.12 10.40 -1.80
C THR A 613 -4.69 9.29 -2.68
N PRO A 614 -4.02 8.11 -2.79
CA PRO A 614 -4.59 6.94 -3.45
C PRO A 614 -5.89 6.53 -2.79
N VAL A 615 -6.94 6.27 -3.59
CA VAL A 615 -8.24 5.81 -3.11
C VAL A 615 -8.62 4.53 -3.84
N TRP A 616 -8.96 3.51 -3.05
CA TRP A 616 -9.54 2.26 -3.53
C TRP A 616 -10.96 2.15 -3.00
N THR A 617 -11.94 2.12 -3.90
CA THR A 617 -13.36 1.91 -3.56
C THR A 617 -13.79 0.46 -3.71
N GLY A 618 -12.84 -0.42 -3.79
CA GLY A 618 -12.96 -1.86 -3.92
C GLY A 618 -11.69 -2.45 -4.53
N PRO A 619 -11.62 -3.78 -4.72
CA PRO A 619 -10.39 -4.47 -5.14
C PRO A 619 -9.93 -4.15 -6.58
N GLU A 620 -10.75 -3.48 -7.39
CA GLU A 620 -10.48 -3.18 -8.81
C GLU A 620 -10.66 -1.71 -9.16
N GLU A 621 -11.13 -0.89 -8.23
CA GLU A 621 -11.47 0.51 -8.50
C GLU A 621 -10.51 1.44 -7.79
N PHE A 622 -9.58 1.97 -8.56
CA PHE A 622 -8.58 2.93 -8.12
C PHE A 622 -8.93 4.35 -8.56
N GLY A 623 -8.69 5.31 -7.68
CA GLY A 623 -8.84 6.74 -7.95
C GLY A 623 -7.93 7.58 -7.06
N TRP A 624 -8.14 8.88 -7.09
CA TRP A 624 -7.40 9.86 -6.29
C TRP A 624 -8.36 10.76 -5.52
N GLN A 625 -8.07 10.97 -4.25
CA GLN A 625 -8.59 12.13 -3.52
C GLN A 625 -7.56 13.24 -3.63
N GLU A 626 -7.98 14.39 -4.15
CA GLU A 626 -7.11 15.53 -4.38
C GLU A 626 -7.56 16.73 -3.53
N GLU A 627 -6.60 17.39 -2.90
CA GLU A 627 -6.82 18.56 -2.06
C GLU A 627 -5.82 19.65 -2.42
N GLN A 628 -6.32 20.85 -2.65
CA GLN A 628 -5.56 22.09 -2.79
C GLN A 628 -6.40 23.23 -2.25
N GLY A 629 -5.84 24.09 -1.42
CA GLY A 629 -6.54 25.23 -0.83
C GLY A 629 -5.90 26.56 -1.22
N GLU A 630 -6.70 27.61 -1.22
CA GLU A 630 -6.21 28.99 -1.21
C GLU A 630 -6.13 29.48 0.23
N ILE A 631 -5.03 30.14 0.58
CA ILE A 631 -4.74 30.56 1.94
C ILE A 631 -4.58 32.08 1.99
N GLU A 632 -5.31 32.71 2.90
CA GLU A 632 -5.24 34.12 3.16
C GLU A 632 -4.03 34.53 4.02
N PRO A 633 -3.37 35.64 3.74
CA PRO A 633 -2.26 36.17 4.54
C PRO A 633 -2.66 36.53 5.96
N MET A 634 -1.67 36.62 6.85
CA MET A 634 -1.82 37.12 8.23
C MET A 634 -0.89 38.30 8.48
N SER A 635 -1.41 39.33 9.15
CA SER A 635 -0.63 40.45 9.67
C SER A 635 -0.26 40.24 11.15
N ASN A 636 0.64 41.08 11.68
CA ASN A 636 1.03 41.20 13.09
C ASN A 636 1.52 39.90 13.78
N PRO A 637 2.78 39.57 13.70
CA PRO A 637 3.79 40.12 12.81
C PRO A 637 3.75 39.50 11.43
N SER A 638 4.16 40.23 10.40
CA SER A 638 4.39 39.72 9.04
C SER A 638 5.66 40.36 8.48
N PHE A 639 6.25 39.73 7.46
CA PHE A 639 7.43 40.26 6.79
C PHE A 639 7.20 40.37 5.29
N SER A 640 7.28 41.59 4.76
CA SER A 640 7.05 41.93 3.35
C SER A 640 8.33 42.21 2.56
N GLY A 641 9.45 42.43 3.23
CA GLY A 641 10.77 42.65 2.60
C GLY A 641 11.29 41.42 1.82
N PRO A 642 12.42 41.57 1.12
CA PRO A 642 13.03 40.45 0.40
C PRO A 642 13.43 39.30 1.33
N ILE A 643 13.22 38.04 0.84
CA ILE A 643 13.58 36.85 1.60
C ILE A 643 14.49 35.96 0.74
N VAL A 644 15.56 35.49 1.34
CA VAL A 644 16.36 34.37 0.83
C VAL A 644 16.03 33.13 1.65
N LEU A 645 15.77 32.04 0.96
CA LEU A 645 15.56 30.72 1.53
C LEU A 645 16.81 29.86 1.33
N LEU A 646 17.41 29.38 2.43
CA LEU A 646 18.49 28.40 2.38
C LEU A 646 17.94 26.98 2.36
N VAL A 647 18.32 26.21 1.36
CA VAL A 647 17.97 24.78 1.23
C VAL A 647 19.23 23.94 0.96
N GLY A 648 19.13 22.64 1.19
CA GLY A 648 20.22 21.71 0.93
C GLY A 648 19.76 20.26 0.89
N PRO A 649 20.65 19.29 0.68
CA PRO A 649 20.31 17.86 0.55
C PRO A 649 19.52 17.29 1.74
N LYS A 650 19.59 17.91 2.91
CA LYS A 650 18.85 17.52 4.13
C LYS A 650 17.48 18.20 4.27
N SER A 651 17.15 19.14 3.40
CA SER A 651 15.81 19.68 3.31
C SER A 651 14.91 18.61 2.71
N VAL A 652 14.06 17.97 3.55
CA VAL A 652 13.22 16.83 3.19
C VAL A 652 11.82 17.00 3.80
N SER A 653 10.79 16.51 3.15
CA SER A 653 9.43 16.40 3.67
C SER A 653 8.90 17.77 4.15
N ALA A 654 8.68 17.99 5.47
CA ALA A 654 8.15 19.25 6.01
C ALA A 654 8.98 20.48 5.62
N SER A 655 10.32 20.38 5.47
CA SER A 655 11.14 21.49 4.94
C SER A 655 10.76 21.81 3.50
N GLU A 656 10.51 20.78 2.70
CA GLU A 656 10.15 20.93 1.29
C GLU A 656 8.71 21.41 1.14
N ASP A 657 7.78 20.89 1.95
CA ASP A 657 6.40 21.39 1.96
C ASP A 657 6.35 22.89 2.25
N PHE A 658 7.14 23.35 3.22
CA PHE A 658 7.26 24.78 3.53
C PHE A 658 7.84 25.56 2.34
N SER A 659 8.89 25.04 1.73
CA SER A 659 9.59 25.67 0.61
C SER A 659 8.76 25.70 -0.67
N MET A 660 8.01 24.63 -1.00
CA MET A 660 7.17 24.54 -2.20
C MET A 660 6.18 25.68 -2.31
N VAL A 661 5.53 26.05 -1.19
CA VAL A 661 4.54 27.12 -1.17
C VAL A 661 5.21 28.48 -1.30
N LEU A 662 6.34 28.72 -0.62
CA LEU A 662 7.07 29.99 -0.74
C LEU A 662 7.62 30.22 -2.15
N THR A 663 8.14 29.16 -2.79
CA THR A 663 8.65 29.22 -4.17
C THR A 663 7.50 29.35 -5.18
N GLY A 664 6.41 28.62 -5.00
CA GLY A 664 5.21 28.73 -5.83
C GLY A 664 4.60 30.12 -5.80
N ALA A 665 4.56 30.75 -4.63
CA ALA A 665 4.15 32.15 -4.46
C ALA A 665 5.21 33.18 -4.94
N ARG A 666 6.36 32.73 -5.44
CA ARG A 666 7.51 33.57 -5.83
C ARG A 666 7.95 34.53 -4.75
N ARG A 667 7.84 34.10 -3.49
CA ARG A 667 8.08 34.94 -2.33
C ARG A 667 9.54 34.99 -1.92
N VAL A 668 10.33 34.01 -2.33
CA VAL A 668 11.71 33.81 -1.91
C VAL A 668 12.65 33.67 -3.12
N LYS A 669 13.93 34.03 -2.89
CA LYS A 669 15.06 33.60 -3.71
C LYS A 669 15.75 32.42 -3.01
N VAL A 670 15.93 31.32 -3.68
CA VAL A 670 16.48 30.10 -3.11
C VAL A 670 17.99 30.05 -3.33
N VAL A 671 18.74 29.84 -2.23
CA VAL A 671 20.20 29.70 -2.24
C VAL A 671 20.62 28.38 -1.59
N GLY A 672 21.61 27.69 -2.12
CA GLY A 672 22.18 26.49 -1.57
C GLY A 672 22.29 25.35 -2.56
N ARG A 673 21.93 24.14 -2.14
CA ARG A 673 21.95 22.92 -2.94
C ARG A 673 20.56 22.32 -3.06
N ARG A 674 20.34 21.52 -4.11
CA ARG A 674 19.05 20.82 -4.35
C ARG A 674 18.61 20.04 -3.13
N SER A 675 17.32 20.10 -2.79
CA SER A 675 16.72 19.38 -1.67
C SER A 675 16.55 17.88 -1.93
N ALA A 676 15.99 17.14 -0.97
CA ALA A 676 15.81 15.69 -1.03
C ALA A 676 14.84 15.22 -2.13
N GLY A 677 13.95 16.06 -2.61
CA GLY A 677 12.97 15.72 -3.64
C GLY A 677 11.92 14.72 -3.18
N THR A 678 11.65 14.62 -1.87
CA THR A 678 10.70 13.67 -1.29
C THR A 678 9.79 14.37 -0.30
N ASN A 679 8.51 14.37 -0.61
CA ASN A 679 7.47 14.91 0.26
C ASN A 679 6.21 14.05 0.18
N GLY A 680 5.31 14.20 1.14
CA GLY A 680 4.06 13.46 1.24
C GLY A 680 3.92 12.74 2.58
N VAL A 681 2.72 12.25 2.84
CA VAL A 681 2.42 11.49 4.06
C VAL A 681 2.99 10.07 3.92
N VAL A 682 3.55 9.57 5.01
CA VAL A 682 4.26 8.29 5.05
C VAL A 682 3.31 7.15 5.40
N ALA A 683 3.21 6.15 4.53
CA ALA A 683 2.59 4.87 4.83
C ALA A 683 3.56 3.99 5.64
N ARG A 684 3.02 3.24 6.62
CA ARG A 684 3.78 2.31 7.47
C ARG A 684 3.22 0.91 7.33
N LEU A 685 4.09 -0.06 7.17
CA LEU A 685 3.75 -1.45 6.97
C LEU A 685 4.48 -2.32 8.00
N LEU A 686 3.72 -2.90 8.93
CA LEU A 686 4.25 -3.90 9.85
C LEU A 686 4.18 -5.28 9.19
N MET A 687 5.26 -6.03 9.26
CA MET A 687 5.44 -7.33 8.63
C MET A 687 5.90 -8.38 9.64
N PRO A 688 5.79 -9.68 9.31
CA PRO A 688 6.31 -10.77 10.13
C PRO A 688 7.76 -10.57 10.58
N GLY A 689 8.14 -11.17 11.71
CA GLY A 689 9.50 -11.01 12.27
C GLY A 689 9.78 -9.60 12.84
N GLY A 690 8.77 -8.71 12.91
CA GLY A 690 8.90 -7.37 13.47
C GLY A 690 9.53 -6.34 12.54
N MET A 691 9.55 -6.60 11.23
CA MET A 691 9.95 -5.60 10.25
C MET A 691 8.88 -4.51 10.12
N LEU A 692 9.33 -3.26 10.13
CA LEU A 692 8.51 -2.08 9.85
C LEU A 692 9.10 -1.36 8.65
N ALA A 693 8.41 -1.40 7.52
CA ALA A 693 8.78 -0.65 6.33
C ALA A 693 7.97 0.63 6.20
N TRP A 694 8.57 1.64 5.60
CA TRP A 694 7.94 2.91 5.28
C TRP A 694 8.14 3.25 3.81
N PHE A 695 7.14 3.93 3.23
CA PHE A 695 7.21 4.55 1.91
C PHE A 695 6.24 5.73 1.84
N THR A 696 6.41 6.62 0.88
CA THR A 696 5.47 7.72 0.67
C THR A 696 4.14 7.16 0.16
N GLY A 697 3.05 7.47 0.85
CA GLY A 697 1.71 6.98 0.53
C GLY A 697 0.77 8.06 -0.02
N MET A 698 1.25 9.31 -0.19
CA MET A 698 0.49 10.45 -0.73
C MET A 698 1.38 11.21 -1.70
N GLU A 699 0.89 11.47 -2.90
CA GLU A 699 1.59 12.29 -3.89
C GLU A 699 1.47 13.78 -3.53
N MET A 700 2.59 14.48 -3.68
CA MET A 700 2.66 15.94 -3.55
C MET A 700 3.09 16.56 -4.87
N LEU A 701 2.36 17.59 -5.32
CA LEU A 701 2.73 18.40 -6.48
C LEU A 701 2.96 19.85 -6.03
N PHE A 702 3.74 20.61 -6.82
CA PHE A 702 3.85 22.06 -6.62
C PHE A 702 2.47 22.74 -6.69
N PRO A 703 2.32 23.98 -6.19
CA PRO A 703 1.06 24.72 -6.28
C PRO A 703 0.53 24.89 -7.72
N ASP A 704 1.40 24.90 -8.72
CA ASP A 704 1.07 24.95 -10.14
C ASP A 704 0.80 23.56 -10.75
N ARG A 705 0.75 22.51 -9.94
CA ARG A 705 0.52 21.11 -10.30
C ARG A 705 1.69 20.43 -11.03
N SER A 706 2.83 21.08 -11.13
CA SER A 706 4.04 20.43 -11.67
C SER A 706 4.59 19.37 -10.70
N THR A 707 5.32 18.41 -11.25
CA THR A 707 5.90 17.28 -10.51
C THR A 707 6.94 17.77 -9.51
N PHE A 708 6.78 17.33 -8.26
CA PHE A 708 7.74 17.61 -7.19
C PHE A 708 8.72 16.45 -6.94
N HIS A 709 8.19 15.20 -6.88
CA HIS A 709 9.00 14.02 -6.54
C HIS A 709 10.16 13.84 -7.52
N GLY A 710 11.36 13.63 -6.99
CA GLY A 710 12.59 13.55 -7.79
C GLY A 710 13.10 14.89 -8.31
N VAL A 711 12.27 15.95 -8.34
CA VAL A 711 12.70 17.32 -8.70
C VAL A 711 13.23 18.06 -7.47
N GLY A 712 12.46 18.08 -6.38
CA GLY A 712 12.79 18.81 -5.16
C GLY A 712 12.78 20.34 -5.34
N ILE A 713 13.29 21.04 -4.34
CA ILE A 713 13.53 22.48 -4.41
C ILE A 713 14.90 22.71 -5.07
N VAL A 714 14.87 23.27 -6.26
CA VAL A 714 16.07 23.61 -7.01
C VAL A 714 16.50 25.05 -6.63
N PRO A 715 17.75 25.29 -6.21
CA PRO A 715 18.18 26.62 -5.87
C PRO A 715 18.23 27.52 -7.11
N ASP A 716 17.86 28.77 -6.94
CA ASP A 716 18.09 29.83 -7.94
C ASP A 716 19.57 30.21 -8.04
N ILE A 717 20.27 30.08 -6.92
CA ILE A 717 21.70 30.37 -6.76
C ILE A 717 22.34 29.17 -6.08
N GLU A 718 23.10 28.42 -6.86
CA GLU A 718 23.87 27.29 -6.31
C GLU A 718 25.00 27.82 -5.42
N SER A 719 25.14 27.20 -4.24
CA SER A 719 26.20 27.46 -3.28
C SER A 719 26.56 26.20 -2.55
N THR A 720 27.77 25.70 -2.79
CA THR A 720 28.30 24.49 -2.13
C THR A 720 29.49 24.87 -1.30
N PRO A 721 29.57 24.52 0.01
CA PRO A 721 30.73 24.75 0.81
C PRO A 721 31.92 23.91 0.30
N THR A 722 33.14 24.38 0.56
CA THR A 722 34.37 23.59 0.36
C THR A 722 34.84 23.00 1.69
N ALA A 723 35.69 21.99 1.63
CA ALA A 723 36.36 21.46 2.83
C ALA A 723 37.11 22.57 3.59
N VAL A 724 37.76 23.51 2.87
CA VAL A 724 38.47 24.66 3.45
C VAL A 724 37.48 25.62 4.15
N ASP A 725 36.29 25.84 3.59
CA ASP A 725 35.26 26.66 4.23
C ASP A 725 34.79 26.04 5.55
N LEU A 726 34.55 24.73 5.54
CA LEU A 726 34.15 24.00 6.74
C LEU A 726 35.26 24.05 7.83
N ALA A 727 36.52 23.86 7.46
CA ALA A 727 37.65 23.96 8.35
C ALA A 727 37.81 25.37 8.96
N ALA A 728 37.48 26.40 8.18
CA ALA A 728 37.49 27.80 8.61
C ALA A 728 36.23 28.22 9.37
N GLY A 729 35.25 27.33 9.55
CA GLY A 729 33.93 27.65 10.18
C GLY A 729 33.09 28.61 9.38
N ARG A 730 33.30 28.73 8.06
CA ARG A 730 32.53 29.62 7.19
C ARG A 730 31.23 28.94 6.70
N ASP A 731 30.10 29.61 6.86
CA ASP A 731 28.80 29.22 6.27
C ASP A 731 28.67 29.87 4.89
N THR A 732 29.17 29.21 3.88
CA THR A 732 29.25 29.72 2.49
C THR A 732 27.88 30.02 1.92
N GLU A 733 26.88 29.16 2.20
CA GLU A 733 25.51 29.36 1.74
C GLU A 733 24.89 30.60 2.39
N LEU A 734 25.14 30.84 3.70
CA LEU A 734 24.66 32.04 4.40
C LEU A 734 25.34 33.31 3.88
N LEU A 735 26.67 33.27 3.68
CA LEU A 735 27.40 34.41 3.11
C LEU A 735 26.90 34.76 1.70
N ARG A 736 26.61 33.77 0.89
CA ARG A 736 26.04 33.98 -0.45
C ARG A 736 24.62 34.60 -0.38
N ALA A 737 23.81 34.21 0.60
CA ALA A 737 22.49 34.80 0.84
C ALA A 737 22.59 36.28 1.24
N ILE A 738 23.57 36.64 2.10
CA ILE A 738 23.85 38.02 2.50
C ILE A 738 24.26 38.84 1.28
N GLU A 739 25.18 38.33 0.47
CA GLU A 739 25.63 39.00 -0.75
C GLU A 739 24.45 39.30 -1.70
N TYR A 740 23.61 38.28 -1.96
CA TYR A 740 22.43 38.47 -2.80
C TYR A 740 21.46 39.53 -2.25
N LEU A 741 21.14 39.51 -0.94
CA LEU A 741 20.23 40.49 -0.33
C LEU A 741 20.74 41.92 -0.43
N ARG A 742 22.06 42.13 -0.54
CA ARG A 742 22.69 43.44 -0.67
C ARG A 742 22.85 43.91 -2.11
N THR A 743 23.13 42.98 -3.01
CA THR A 743 23.53 43.35 -4.38
C THR A 743 22.46 43.02 -5.42
N GLY A 744 21.55 42.11 -5.12
CA GLY A 744 20.59 41.56 -6.06
C GLY A 744 21.22 40.56 -7.07
N GLN A 745 22.50 40.22 -6.92
CA GLN A 745 23.24 39.38 -7.87
C GLN A 745 23.75 38.08 -7.25
#